data_0a79b96a722d171d0ccbfe4f0c7b9cb2
#
_entry.id   0a79b96a722d171d0ccbfe4f0c7b9cb2
#
_cell.length_a   1.000
_cell.length_b   1.000
_cell.length_c   1.000
_cell.angle_alpha   90.00
_cell.angle_beta   90.00
_cell.angle_gamma   90.00
#
_symmetry.space_group_name_H-M   'P 1'
#
loop_
_entity.id
_entity.type
_entity.pdbx_description
1 polymer ?
#
loop_
_entity_poly.entity_id
_entity_poly.type
_entity_poly.pdbx_seq_one_letter_code
_entity_poly.pdbx_strand_id
1 'polypeptide(L)'
;MDQEKETKRQAERCRALAQRIVRELTPASIQVLGGSGALAEALEKAGAQLLPENAEQGTAALLVVEDPEWVDLPALQCAQVLLVCTDASAMADCAKQLAAQGLYRDFEWKNRGKAQQTALFCRSAAVQDAQQLLAGYEMTLDDLRERMQQAERTGEEQTAQLERLRSDLSLSRSHEQDLEKTLNNVTSSTFWKMSWPLRYFVSKGRQLAHTFPPFDFLGQLRRVGISGVRAQAKAKKEYAKLFPGRTMRADRFASAELLVRQAADQPAAPRISIVVPLYNTPQQFLVELLDSVQNQTYQNWELCLVDAGQDETVGQTVAARAAEDPRIRYQKLEKNEGIAGNTNQGFALATGEFIALLDHDDILHPCALWYVAQAIAEQGADFVYTDEVTFEGDIDHLTVYHFKPDYMLDNLRSNNYICHLSVFSAKLLAAVGGDERAAYNGSQDYDLYLRLTEKAHKIVHIPHLLYYWRSSPTSVASNISAKTYCLEAAVKALYAHYERVGVPVDEVSMIPGTPGFYKTDYTITKPGRVSILIPSCDHSSDLRTCVESIYRKTTYPDFEVIIIENNSKEPATFRCYEQLQKEHPDTLHVLTWQGTGFNYSALNNFGARAATGEYLLLLNNDTEVISPRWMEEMVMYAQQDRVGCVGAKLLYPDNTIQHAGIGFGFLTLAAHMHKNFPVGHPGYMGRLVYAQDVYAVTAACLMVRRSVYEQVNGLDESFAVAFNDVDFCVRVREAGYTNVFTPFAQLYHYESKSRGLDENPVKRKRFISEVERFQKRWAKQLAAGDPCMNPNFDLMKEDFSFDIKPLE
;
A
#
# COMPACT_ATOMS: atom_id res chain seq x y z
N MET A 1 -11.42 -51.44 28.93
CA MET A 1 -12.02 -51.37 27.58
C MET A 1 -11.67 -50.06 26.83
N ASP A 2 -11.73 -48.89 27.45
CA ASP A 2 -11.34 -47.65 26.76
C ASP A 2 -9.84 -47.46 26.68
N GLN A 3 -9.09 -47.81 27.70
CA GLN A 3 -7.61 -47.75 27.70
C GLN A 3 -7.00 -48.70 26.66
N GLU A 4 -7.53 -49.91 26.49
CA GLU A 4 -7.07 -50.89 25.51
C GLU A 4 -7.34 -50.45 24.05
N LYS A 5 -8.47 -49.75 23.82
CA LYS A 5 -8.80 -49.15 22.52
C LYS A 5 -7.88 -47.96 22.20
N GLU A 6 -7.54 -47.17 23.18
CA GLU A 6 -6.61 -46.01 23.00
C GLU A 6 -5.19 -46.50 22.71
N THR A 7 -4.70 -47.50 23.44
CA THR A 7 -3.40 -48.16 23.19
C THR A 7 -3.32 -48.74 21.77
N LYS A 8 -4.41 -49.39 21.32
CA LYS A 8 -4.48 -49.98 19.97
C LYS A 8 -4.46 -48.87 18.89
N ARG A 9 -5.18 -47.74 19.10
CA ARG A 9 -5.17 -46.59 18.20
C ARG A 9 -3.81 -45.91 18.13
N GLN A 10 -3.13 -45.81 19.26
CA GLN A 10 -1.78 -45.21 19.32
C GLN A 10 -0.78 -46.09 18.56
N ALA A 11 -0.83 -47.42 18.73
CA ALA A 11 0.01 -48.35 17.96
C ALA A 11 -0.26 -48.29 16.45
N GLU A 12 -1.49 -48.10 16.03
CA GLU A 12 -1.84 -47.94 14.61
C GLU A 12 -1.30 -46.59 14.06
N ARG A 13 -1.35 -45.50 14.84
CA ARG A 13 -0.79 -44.20 14.47
C ARG A 13 0.73 -44.27 14.33
N CYS A 14 1.43 -44.87 15.29
CA CYS A 14 2.89 -45.06 15.23
C CYS A 14 3.29 -45.87 13.99
N ARG A 15 2.56 -46.95 13.64
CA ARG A 15 2.83 -47.72 12.43
C ARG A 15 2.67 -46.91 11.14
N ALA A 16 1.59 -46.15 11.04
CA ALA A 16 1.36 -45.28 9.86
C ALA A 16 2.46 -44.21 9.72
N LEU A 17 2.84 -43.59 10.82
CA LEU A 17 3.92 -42.59 10.86
C LEU A 17 5.27 -43.21 10.50
N ALA A 18 5.62 -44.36 11.10
CA ALA A 18 6.87 -45.06 10.84
C ALA A 18 7.02 -45.46 9.36
N GLN A 19 5.96 -46.01 8.77
CA GLN A 19 5.95 -46.35 7.33
C GLN A 19 6.14 -45.14 6.44
N ARG A 20 5.58 -44.01 6.84
CA ARG A 20 5.71 -42.74 6.12
C ARG A 20 7.12 -42.15 6.24
N ILE A 21 7.74 -42.17 7.44
CA ILE A 21 9.13 -41.73 7.67
C ILE A 21 10.09 -42.52 6.79
N VAL A 22 10.00 -43.86 6.81
CA VAL A 22 10.91 -44.72 6.03
C VAL A 22 10.73 -44.55 4.53
N ARG A 23 9.48 -44.38 4.06
CA ARG A 23 9.17 -44.23 2.64
C ARG A 23 9.53 -42.83 2.10
N GLU A 24 9.24 -41.77 2.83
CA GLU A 24 9.35 -40.39 2.32
C GLU A 24 10.71 -39.75 2.60
N LEU A 25 11.32 -40.08 3.74
CA LEU A 25 12.62 -39.51 4.12
C LEU A 25 13.81 -40.44 3.84
N THR A 26 13.56 -41.76 3.68
CA THR A 26 14.61 -42.76 3.37
C THR A 26 15.94 -42.55 4.12
N PRO A 27 15.93 -42.33 5.47
CA PRO A 27 17.13 -42.02 6.22
C PRO A 27 18.05 -43.26 6.33
N ALA A 28 19.37 -43.03 6.29
CA ALA A 28 20.36 -44.10 6.41
C ALA A 28 20.38 -44.71 7.85
N SER A 29 20.09 -43.86 8.86
CA SER A 29 19.98 -44.31 10.26
C SER A 29 19.07 -43.32 11.02
N ILE A 30 18.36 -43.84 12.02
CA ILE A 30 17.42 -43.07 12.85
C ILE A 30 17.77 -43.22 14.32
N GLN A 31 17.77 -42.09 15.07
CA GLN A 31 17.81 -42.13 16.52
C GLN A 31 16.48 -41.57 17.04
N VAL A 32 15.83 -42.25 17.96
CA VAL A 32 14.57 -41.81 18.59
C VAL A 32 14.85 -41.41 20.02
N LEU A 33 14.44 -40.21 20.40
CA LEU A 33 14.53 -39.66 21.76
C LEU A 33 13.14 -39.41 22.32
N GLY A 34 12.89 -39.81 23.54
CA GLY A 34 11.64 -39.61 24.27
C GLY A 34 10.52 -40.55 23.85
N GLY A 35 9.32 -40.28 24.37
CA GLY A 35 8.08 -41.00 24.02
C GLY A 35 7.95 -42.36 24.66
N SER A 36 6.94 -43.14 24.22
CA SER A 36 6.54 -44.42 24.78
C SER A 36 7.29 -45.61 24.23
N GLY A 37 8.27 -45.44 23.36
CA GLY A 37 8.96 -46.51 22.62
C GLY A 37 8.13 -47.19 21.49
N ALA A 38 6.85 -46.87 21.40
CA ALA A 38 5.95 -47.44 20.38
C ALA A 38 6.31 -47.03 18.95
N LEU A 39 6.83 -45.82 18.78
CA LEU A 39 7.30 -45.31 17.50
C LEU A 39 8.62 -45.97 17.09
N ALA A 40 9.56 -46.18 18.01
CA ALA A 40 10.81 -46.87 17.75
C ALA A 40 10.55 -48.31 17.30
N GLU A 41 9.69 -49.08 18.00
CA GLU A 41 9.28 -50.43 17.60
C GLU A 41 8.58 -50.47 16.22
N ALA A 42 7.77 -49.43 15.92
CA ALA A 42 7.11 -49.33 14.62
C ALA A 42 8.09 -49.00 13.48
N LEU A 43 9.11 -48.21 13.73
CA LEU A 43 10.20 -47.89 12.78
C LEU A 43 11.04 -49.10 12.45
N GLU A 44 11.42 -49.91 13.45
CA GLU A 44 12.13 -51.20 13.24
C GLU A 44 11.29 -52.17 12.38
N LYS A 45 10.00 -52.29 12.69
CA LYS A 45 9.06 -53.12 11.90
C LYS A 45 8.86 -52.59 10.47
N ALA A 46 9.08 -51.33 10.22
CA ALA A 46 9.05 -50.70 8.91
C ALA A 46 10.39 -50.85 8.15
N GLY A 47 11.40 -51.42 8.76
CA GLY A 47 12.72 -51.65 8.14
C GLY A 47 13.75 -50.53 8.35
N ALA A 48 13.54 -49.65 9.31
CA ALA A 48 14.48 -48.59 9.63
C ALA A 48 15.70 -49.15 10.40
N GLN A 49 16.89 -48.61 10.14
CA GLN A 49 18.07 -48.89 10.94
C GLN A 49 18.08 -47.92 12.15
N LEU A 50 17.74 -48.40 13.34
CA LEU A 50 17.77 -47.64 14.56
C LEU A 50 19.16 -47.62 15.21
N LEU A 51 19.56 -46.48 15.71
CA LEU A 51 20.70 -46.30 16.59
C LEU A 51 20.22 -46.33 18.05
N PRO A 52 21.09 -46.81 19.00
CA PRO A 52 20.77 -46.78 20.42
C PRO A 52 20.46 -45.33 20.91
N GLU A 53 19.55 -45.24 21.87
CA GLU A 53 19.16 -43.94 22.45
C GLU A 53 20.33 -43.13 22.99
N ASN A 54 21.38 -43.79 23.45
CA ASN A 54 22.62 -43.25 23.98
C ASN A 54 23.74 -43.08 22.94
N ALA A 55 23.46 -43.24 21.65
CA ALA A 55 24.43 -43.01 20.57
C ALA A 55 24.91 -41.56 20.57
N GLU A 56 26.19 -41.34 20.17
CA GLU A 56 26.72 -39.98 20.07
C GLU A 56 25.88 -39.13 19.15
N GLN A 57 25.48 -37.93 19.64
CA GLN A 57 24.70 -36.98 18.86
C GLN A 57 25.49 -36.56 17.61
N GLY A 58 24.90 -36.73 16.46
CA GLY A 58 25.53 -36.44 15.17
C GLY A 58 25.84 -37.68 14.35
N THR A 59 25.70 -38.89 14.88
CA THR A 59 25.87 -40.16 14.15
C THR A 59 24.61 -40.58 13.39
N ALA A 60 23.45 -40.06 13.80
CA ALA A 60 22.19 -40.35 13.11
C ALA A 60 22.01 -39.46 11.87
N ALA A 61 21.54 -40.06 10.78
CA ALA A 61 21.12 -39.30 9.61
C ALA A 61 19.79 -38.53 9.84
N LEU A 62 18.93 -39.05 10.69
CA LEU A 62 17.69 -38.42 11.14
C LEU A 62 17.50 -38.66 12.64
N LEU A 63 17.31 -37.57 13.38
CA LEU A 63 16.91 -37.64 14.79
C LEU A 63 15.39 -37.45 14.87
N VAL A 64 14.69 -38.39 15.48
CA VAL A 64 13.26 -38.29 15.75
C VAL A 64 13.04 -37.99 17.22
N VAL A 65 12.38 -36.88 17.54
CA VAL A 65 12.06 -36.50 18.92
C VAL A 65 10.55 -36.57 19.10
N GLU A 66 10.11 -37.50 19.96
CA GLU A 66 8.70 -37.71 20.29
C GLU A 66 8.41 -37.00 21.63
N ASP A 67 7.38 -36.16 21.66
CA ASP A 67 6.95 -35.34 22.83
C ASP A 67 8.11 -34.57 23.48
N PRO A 68 8.62 -33.54 22.79
CA PRO A 68 9.90 -32.85 23.15
C PRO A 68 9.87 -32.07 24.47
N GLU A 69 8.78 -32.03 25.21
CA GLU A 69 8.72 -31.46 26.56
C GLU A 69 9.69 -32.14 27.55
N TRP A 70 10.12 -33.34 27.24
CA TRP A 70 10.98 -34.18 28.06
C TRP A 70 12.44 -34.20 27.61
N VAL A 71 12.75 -33.51 26.53
CA VAL A 71 14.09 -33.52 25.92
C VAL A 71 14.74 -32.14 26.10
N ASP A 72 15.87 -32.11 26.80
CA ASP A 72 16.71 -30.92 26.76
C ASP A 72 17.38 -30.81 25.39
N LEU A 73 16.99 -29.79 24.57
CA LEU A 73 17.46 -29.62 23.20
C LEU A 73 18.75 -28.77 23.03
N PRO A 74 19.63 -28.59 24.03
CA PRO A 74 20.69 -27.57 23.97
C PRO A 74 21.85 -27.84 23.03
N ALA A 75 22.03 -29.01 22.46
CA ALA A 75 23.24 -29.34 21.70
C ALA A 75 23.06 -30.36 20.57
N LEU A 76 22.02 -30.28 19.76
CA LEU A 76 21.81 -31.22 18.64
C LEU A 76 22.84 -30.97 17.53
N GLN A 77 23.63 -31.98 17.20
CA GLN A 77 24.65 -31.93 16.12
C GLN A 77 24.18 -32.60 14.80
N CYS A 78 22.97 -33.15 14.77
CA CYS A 78 22.42 -33.81 13.58
C CYS A 78 22.02 -32.81 12.48
N ALA A 79 22.00 -33.28 11.25
CA ALA A 79 21.60 -32.46 10.08
C ALA A 79 20.09 -32.34 9.94
N GLN A 80 19.32 -33.28 10.45
CA GLN A 80 17.86 -33.30 10.35
C GLN A 80 17.23 -33.73 11.67
N VAL A 81 16.16 -33.03 12.09
CA VAL A 81 15.38 -33.35 13.28
C VAL A 81 13.90 -33.41 12.90
N LEU A 82 13.25 -34.54 13.20
CA LEU A 82 11.82 -34.70 13.05
C LEU A 82 11.16 -34.57 14.44
N LEU A 83 10.35 -33.55 14.61
CA LEU A 83 9.56 -33.39 15.84
C LEU A 83 8.20 -34.07 15.65
N VAL A 84 7.78 -34.80 16.68
CA VAL A 84 6.46 -35.43 16.78
C VAL A 84 5.84 -34.96 18.07
N CYS A 85 4.90 -34.02 18.02
CA CYS A 85 4.29 -33.40 19.19
C CYS A 85 2.79 -33.70 19.26
N THR A 86 2.30 -33.88 20.48
CA THR A 86 0.86 -34.02 20.74
C THR A 86 0.16 -32.66 20.95
N ASP A 87 0.93 -31.60 21.22
CA ASP A 87 0.44 -30.24 21.44
C ASP A 87 1.08 -29.23 20.48
N ALA A 88 0.25 -28.35 19.92
CA ALA A 88 0.66 -27.29 19.00
C ALA A 88 1.52 -26.21 19.68
N SER A 89 1.33 -25.95 20.98
CA SER A 89 2.15 -24.98 21.71
C SER A 89 3.57 -25.49 21.94
N ALA A 90 3.71 -26.77 22.31
CA ALA A 90 5.00 -27.44 22.47
C ALA A 90 5.79 -27.44 21.14
N MET A 91 5.13 -27.70 20.03
CA MET A 91 5.76 -27.62 18.69
C MET A 91 6.33 -26.23 18.40
N ALA A 92 5.62 -25.14 18.74
CA ALA A 92 6.06 -23.78 18.49
C ALA A 92 7.26 -23.39 19.35
N ASP A 93 7.30 -23.83 20.60
CA ASP A 93 8.40 -23.53 21.51
C ASP A 93 9.67 -24.31 21.16
N CYS A 94 9.53 -25.58 20.78
CA CYS A 94 10.65 -26.38 20.27
C CYS A 94 11.16 -25.85 18.93
N ALA A 95 10.30 -25.39 18.04
CA ALA A 95 10.73 -24.76 16.79
C ALA A 95 11.61 -23.53 17.00
N LYS A 96 11.33 -22.71 18.02
CA LYS A 96 12.20 -21.57 18.40
C LYS A 96 13.56 -22.02 18.91
N GLN A 97 13.60 -23.07 19.73
CA GLN A 97 14.85 -23.62 20.25
C GLN A 97 15.72 -24.21 19.15
N LEU A 98 15.13 -24.92 18.20
CA LEU A 98 15.81 -25.49 17.05
C LEU A 98 16.33 -24.40 16.10
N ALA A 99 15.55 -23.35 15.88
CA ALA A 99 15.96 -22.20 15.09
C ALA A 99 17.18 -21.48 15.70
N ALA A 100 17.24 -21.35 17.01
CA ALA A 100 18.39 -20.81 17.72
C ALA A 100 19.68 -21.65 17.53
N GLN A 101 19.54 -22.93 17.17
CA GLN A 101 20.63 -23.85 16.86
C GLN A 101 20.92 -23.98 15.35
N GLY A 102 20.28 -23.14 14.50
CA GLY A 102 20.45 -23.16 13.05
C GLY A 102 19.72 -24.29 12.34
N LEU A 103 18.66 -24.83 12.97
CA LEU A 103 17.78 -25.85 12.39
C LEU A 103 16.44 -25.17 12.06
N TYR A 104 16.06 -25.18 10.81
CA TYR A 104 14.85 -24.51 10.34
C TYR A 104 13.83 -25.51 9.81
N ARG A 105 12.53 -25.20 10.02
CA ARG A 105 11.43 -26.05 9.58
C ARG A 105 11.45 -26.18 8.06
N ASP A 106 11.64 -27.43 7.56
CA ASP A 106 11.61 -27.74 6.14
C ASP A 106 10.22 -28.21 5.68
N PHE A 107 9.53 -28.98 6.51
CA PHE A 107 8.30 -29.61 6.13
C PHE A 107 7.39 -29.90 7.34
N GLU A 108 6.05 -29.76 7.17
CA GLU A 108 5.07 -30.13 8.18
C GLU A 108 4.05 -31.11 7.63
N TRP A 109 3.90 -32.28 8.26
CA TRP A 109 2.88 -33.22 7.90
C TRP A 109 1.56 -32.92 8.60
N LYS A 110 0.53 -32.50 7.86
CA LYS A 110 -0.82 -32.37 8.36
C LYS A 110 -1.44 -33.76 8.50
N ASN A 111 -1.57 -34.25 9.72
CA ASN A 111 -2.31 -35.48 10.00
C ASN A 111 -3.82 -35.20 10.01
N ARG A 112 -4.60 -36.00 9.26
CA ARG A 112 -6.07 -36.00 9.31
C ARG A 112 -6.56 -36.57 10.65
N GLY A 113 -6.50 -35.76 11.73
CA GLY A 113 -6.99 -36.17 13.06
C GLY A 113 -6.25 -35.35 14.14
N LYS A 114 -6.99 -34.79 15.04
CA LYS A 114 -6.71 -33.63 15.89
C LYS A 114 -5.59 -33.73 16.96
N ALA A 115 -4.68 -34.68 16.98
CA ALA A 115 -3.85 -34.85 18.17
C ALA A 115 -2.34 -34.86 17.96
N GLN A 116 -1.82 -34.89 16.76
CA GLN A 116 -0.37 -35.03 16.59
C GLN A 116 0.12 -34.16 15.44
N GLN A 117 1.07 -33.28 15.71
CA GLN A 117 1.79 -32.49 14.69
C GLN A 117 3.17 -33.07 14.49
N THR A 118 3.62 -33.11 13.25
CA THR A 118 4.94 -33.65 12.88
C THR A 118 5.61 -32.66 11.95
N ALA A 119 6.81 -32.20 12.27
CA ALA A 119 7.57 -31.27 11.46
C ALA A 119 9.04 -31.68 11.34
N LEU A 120 9.58 -31.57 10.13
CA LEU A 120 11.01 -31.81 9.85
C LEU A 120 11.77 -30.50 9.90
N PHE A 121 12.95 -30.50 10.55
CA PHE A 121 13.86 -29.36 10.66
C PHE A 121 15.23 -29.73 10.09
N CYS A 122 15.82 -28.86 9.30
CA CYS A 122 17.10 -29.07 8.63
C CYS A 122 18.07 -27.92 8.93
N ARG A 123 19.39 -28.23 8.99
CA ARG A 123 20.44 -27.20 9.06
C ARG A 123 20.66 -26.61 7.66
N SER A 124 20.08 -25.47 7.40
CA SER A 124 20.39 -24.70 6.19
C SER A 124 19.89 -23.27 6.37
N ALA A 125 20.79 -22.31 6.35
CA ALA A 125 20.44 -20.89 6.37
C ALA A 125 19.65 -20.45 5.11
N ALA A 126 19.85 -21.15 3.98
CA ALA A 126 19.12 -20.88 2.73
C ALA A 126 17.63 -21.30 2.78
N VAL A 127 17.23 -22.10 3.76
CA VAL A 127 15.85 -22.60 3.90
C VAL A 127 14.97 -21.55 4.60
N GLN A 128 15.52 -20.71 5.46
CA GLN A 128 14.75 -19.72 6.23
C GLN A 128 14.14 -18.64 5.31
N ASP A 129 14.94 -18.11 4.38
CA ASP A 129 14.47 -17.05 3.44
C ASP A 129 13.55 -17.63 2.36
N ALA A 130 13.85 -18.87 1.90
CA ALA A 130 13.00 -19.58 0.95
C ALA A 130 11.65 -20.00 1.55
N GLN A 131 11.56 -20.27 2.85
CA GLN A 131 10.32 -20.68 3.50
C GLN A 131 9.37 -19.52 3.79
N GLN A 132 9.89 -18.33 4.10
CA GLN A 132 9.04 -17.14 4.18
C GLN A 132 8.45 -16.79 2.79
N LEU A 133 9.24 -16.97 1.74
CA LEU A 133 8.78 -16.84 0.35
C LEU A 133 7.84 -17.99 -0.06
N LEU A 134 8.15 -19.25 0.28
CA LEU A 134 7.32 -20.42 -0.05
C LEU A 134 5.99 -20.45 0.72
N ALA A 135 5.95 -20.05 1.98
CA ALA A 135 4.68 -19.97 2.72
C ALA A 135 3.71 -18.96 2.09
N GLY A 136 4.23 -17.86 1.54
CA GLY A 136 3.45 -16.92 0.74
C GLY A 136 3.01 -17.52 -0.60
N TYR A 137 3.89 -18.27 -1.26
CA TYR A 137 3.59 -18.89 -2.57
C TYR A 137 2.77 -20.18 -2.47
N GLU A 138 2.92 -20.99 -1.42
CA GLU A 138 2.10 -22.20 -1.23
C GLU A 138 0.64 -21.85 -0.90
N MET A 139 0.39 -20.80 -0.10
CA MET A 139 -0.96 -20.26 0.07
C MET A 139 -1.53 -19.73 -1.25
N THR A 140 -0.70 -19.09 -2.09
CA THR A 140 -1.13 -18.56 -3.40
C THR A 140 -1.31 -19.68 -4.43
N LEU A 141 -0.47 -20.72 -4.40
CA LEU A 141 -0.57 -21.88 -5.31
C LEU A 141 -1.72 -22.81 -4.97
N ASP A 142 -2.02 -23.02 -3.69
CA ASP A 142 -3.18 -23.81 -3.28
C ASP A 142 -4.48 -23.06 -3.56
N ASP A 143 -4.53 -21.76 -3.36
CA ASP A 143 -5.65 -20.89 -3.77
C ASP A 143 -5.81 -20.85 -5.30
N LEU A 144 -4.71 -20.78 -6.04
CA LEU A 144 -4.71 -20.86 -7.52
C LEU A 144 -5.06 -22.26 -8.04
N ARG A 145 -4.63 -23.33 -7.39
CA ARG A 145 -5.05 -24.70 -7.73
C ARG A 145 -6.52 -24.94 -7.43
N GLU A 146 -7.03 -24.44 -6.30
CA GLU A 146 -8.45 -24.46 -6.00
C GLU A 146 -9.24 -23.62 -7.01
N ARG A 147 -8.75 -22.44 -7.36
CA ARG A 147 -9.38 -21.57 -8.38
C ARG A 147 -9.28 -22.14 -9.79
N MET A 148 -8.16 -22.78 -10.17
CA MET A 148 -8.06 -23.48 -11.46
C MET A 148 -8.96 -24.71 -11.51
N GLN A 149 -9.01 -25.51 -10.48
CA GLN A 149 -9.94 -26.64 -10.38
C GLN A 149 -11.40 -26.17 -10.32
N GLN A 150 -11.63 -24.99 -9.75
CA GLN A 150 -12.94 -24.33 -9.74
C GLN A 150 -13.27 -23.73 -11.10
N ALA A 151 -12.30 -23.13 -11.80
CA ALA A 151 -12.46 -22.57 -13.14
C ALA A 151 -12.63 -23.64 -14.24
N GLU A 152 -11.93 -24.78 -14.15
CA GLU A 152 -12.12 -25.91 -15.06
C GLU A 152 -13.48 -26.59 -14.88
N ARG A 153 -14.07 -26.54 -13.68
CA ARG A 153 -15.46 -26.98 -13.45
C ARG A 153 -16.51 -25.97 -13.90
N THR A 154 -16.14 -24.74 -14.20
CA THR A 154 -17.06 -23.61 -14.35
C THR A 154 -17.36 -23.17 -15.77
N GLY A 155 -16.80 -23.80 -16.81
CA GLY A 155 -17.13 -23.46 -18.20
C GLY A 155 -18.61 -23.72 -18.55
N GLU A 156 -19.20 -24.80 -18.04
CA GLU A 156 -20.61 -25.15 -18.23
C GLU A 156 -21.51 -24.64 -17.08
N GLU A 157 -20.97 -24.51 -15.88
CA GLU A 157 -21.69 -23.99 -14.71
C GLU A 157 -21.92 -22.46 -14.76
N GLN A 158 -21.02 -21.69 -15.41
CA GLN A 158 -21.16 -20.22 -15.47
C GLN A 158 -22.37 -19.76 -16.27
N THR A 159 -22.75 -20.47 -17.33
CA THR A 159 -23.96 -20.13 -18.11
C THR A 159 -25.22 -20.44 -17.30
N ALA A 160 -25.25 -21.57 -16.60
CA ALA A 160 -26.34 -21.96 -15.72
C ALA A 160 -26.36 -21.09 -14.44
N GLN A 161 -25.20 -20.63 -13.95
CA GLN A 161 -25.09 -19.74 -12.80
C GLN A 161 -25.49 -18.28 -13.12
N LEU A 162 -25.19 -17.81 -14.36
CA LEU A 162 -25.69 -16.52 -14.84
C LEU A 162 -27.22 -16.50 -15.00
N GLU A 163 -27.81 -17.61 -15.42
CA GLU A 163 -29.26 -17.74 -15.47
C GLU A 163 -29.87 -17.85 -14.06
N ARG A 164 -29.21 -18.58 -13.13
CA ARG A 164 -29.61 -18.63 -11.71
C ARG A 164 -29.46 -17.27 -11.04
N LEU A 165 -28.33 -16.55 -11.24
CA LEU A 165 -28.13 -15.22 -10.69
C LEU A 165 -29.11 -14.19 -11.24
N ARG A 166 -29.52 -14.30 -12.51
CA ARG A 166 -30.59 -13.46 -13.07
C ARG A 166 -31.95 -13.80 -12.44
N SER A 167 -32.22 -15.06 -12.20
CA SER A 167 -33.41 -15.52 -11.48
C SER A 167 -33.37 -15.08 -10.03
N ASP A 168 -32.24 -15.27 -9.34
CA ASP A 168 -32.06 -14.87 -7.94
C ASP A 168 -32.08 -13.34 -7.75
N LEU A 169 -31.55 -12.58 -8.72
CA LEU A 169 -31.65 -11.12 -8.72
C LEU A 169 -33.10 -10.64 -8.89
N SER A 170 -33.90 -11.33 -9.70
CA SER A 170 -35.32 -11.05 -9.86
C SER A 170 -36.12 -11.40 -8.60
N LEU A 171 -35.78 -12.55 -7.95
CA LEU A 171 -36.32 -12.98 -6.67
C LEU A 171 -35.88 -12.04 -5.51
N SER A 172 -34.62 -11.59 -5.50
CA SER A 172 -34.10 -10.66 -4.50
C SER A 172 -34.78 -9.30 -4.59
N ARG A 173 -35.01 -8.79 -5.81
CA ARG A 173 -35.79 -7.54 -6.00
C ARG A 173 -37.24 -7.67 -5.56
N SER A 174 -37.82 -8.86 -5.76
CA SER A 174 -39.16 -9.15 -5.26
C SER A 174 -39.18 -9.23 -3.72
N HIS A 175 -38.17 -9.88 -3.12
CA HIS A 175 -37.98 -9.93 -1.67
C HIS A 175 -37.71 -8.57 -1.03
N GLU A 176 -36.93 -7.71 -1.72
CA GLU A 176 -36.64 -6.34 -1.26
C GLU A 176 -37.93 -5.51 -1.21
N GLN A 177 -38.77 -5.60 -2.22
CA GLN A 177 -40.09 -4.97 -2.24
C GLN A 177 -41.05 -5.53 -1.17
N ASP A 178 -41.01 -6.84 -0.90
CA ASP A 178 -41.80 -7.46 0.14
C ASP A 178 -41.25 -7.17 1.55
N LEU A 179 -39.92 -7.07 1.70
CA LEU A 179 -39.28 -6.61 2.94
C LEU A 179 -39.58 -5.12 3.23
N GLU A 180 -39.55 -4.25 2.20
CA GLU A 180 -39.98 -2.84 2.36
C GLU A 180 -41.45 -2.74 2.81
N LYS A 181 -42.34 -3.52 2.19
CA LYS A 181 -43.76 -3.59 2.61
C LYS A 181 -43.88 -4.12 4.04
N THR A 182 -43.12 -5.17 4.37
CA THR A 182 -43.13 -5.77 5.70
C THR A 182 -42.54 -4.83 6.74
N LEU A 183 -41.43 -4.15 6.40
CA LEU A 183 -40.80 -3.14 7.26
C LEU A 183 -41.76 -1.98 7.55
N ASN A 184 -42.44 -1.47 6.52
CA ASN A 184 -43.45 -0.43 6.68
C ASN A 184 -44.64 -0.89 7.51
N ASN A 185 -45.09 -2.13 7.34
CA ASN A 185 -46.15 -2.72 8.16
C ASN A 185 -45.74 -2.91 9.63
N VAL A 186 -44.49 -3.38 9.85
CA VAL A 186 -43.93 -3.58 11.19
C VAL A 186 -43.69 -2.24 11.89
N THR A 187 -43.06 -1.28 11.22
CA THR A 187 -42.77 0.04 11.81
C THR A 187 -43.98 0.91 12.04
N SER A 188 -45.07 0.71 11.27
CA SER A 188 -46.37 1.36 11.48
C SER A 188 -47.22 0.69 12.55
N SER A 189 -46.92 -0.55 12.93
CA SER A 189 -47.70 -1.33 13.88
C SER A 189 -47.65 -0.75 15.29
N THR A 190 -48.81 -0.86 15.98
CA THR A 190 -48.95 -0.41 17.40
C THR A 190 -47.98 -1.15 18.32
N PHE A 191 -47.67 -2.42 18.02
CA PHE A 191 -46.74 -3.24 18.80
C PHE A 191 -45.29 -2.70 18.65
N TRP A 192 -44.87 -2.27 17.46
CA TRP A 192 -43.59 -1.67 17.24
C TRP A 192 -43.41 -0.34 17.99
N LYS A 193 -44.47 0.49 18.00
CA LYS A 193 -44.51 1.75 18.76
C LYS A 193 -44.49 1.51 20.27
N MET A 194 -45.21 0.53 20.76
CA MET A 194 -45.24 0.14 22.18
C MET A 194 -43.92 -0.51 22.66
N SER A 195 -43.17 -1.17 21.82
CA SER A 195 -41.90 -1.80 22.18
C SER A 195 -40.68 -0.83 22.14
N TRP A 196 -40.89 0.46 21.77
CA TRP A 196 -39.85 1.49 21.76
C TRP A 196 -39.12 1.64 23.10
N PRO A 197 -39.73 1.66 24.26
CA PRO A 197 -39.02 1.76 25.53
C PRO A 197 -38.12 0.55 25.79
N LEU A 198 -38.55 -0.66 25.46
CA LEU A 198 -37.75 -1.89 25.66
C LEU A 198 -36.53 -1.90 24.77
N ARG A 199 -36.65 -1.48 23.51
CA ARG A 199 -35.51 -1.38 22.57
C ARG A 199 -34.56 -0.26 22.96
N TYR A 200 -35.07 0.85 23.50
CA TYR A 200 -34.25 1.93 24.05
C TYR A 200 -33.43 1.43 25.24
N PHE A 201 -34.02 0.63 26.14
CA PHE A 201 -33.30 0.01 27.27
C PHE A 201 -32.28 -1.04 26.81
N VAL A 202 -32.57 -1.84 25.78
CA VAL A 202 -31.60 -2.81 25.22
C VAL A 202 -30.44 -2.12 24.49
N SER A 203 -30.71 -1.06 23.75
CA SER A 203 -29.64 -0.26 23.10
C SER A 203 -28.77 0.48 24.14
N LYS A 204 -29.43 1.07 25.17
CA LYS A 204 -28.71 1.64 26.32
C LYS A 204 -27.94 0.58 27.12
N GLY A 205 -28.50 -0.62 27.28
CA GLY A 205 -27.82 -1.75 27.92
C GLY A 205 -26.59 -2.21 27.15
N ARG A 206 -26.62 -2.20 25.80
CA ARG A 206 -25.44 -2.45 24.96
C ARG A 206 -24.42 -1.31 25.05
N GLN A 207 -24.83 -0.05 25.06
CA GLN A 207 -23.93 1.08 25.30
C GLN A 207 -23.31 1.03 26.70
N LEU A 208 -24.07 0.65 27.73
CA LEU A 208 -23.56 0.47 29.09
C LEU A 208 -22.62 -0.71 29.23
N ALA A 209 -22.76 -1.78 28.45
CA ALA A 209 -21.83 -2.91 28.43
C ALA A 209 -20.45 -2.53 27.87
N HIS A 210 -20.37 -1.56 26.98
CA HIS A 210 -19.10 -0.99 26.50
C HIS A 210 -18.48 0.02 27.47
N THR A 211 -19.24 0.54 28.42
CA THR A 211 -18.79 1.52 29.43
C THR A 211 -18.44 0.89 30.79
N PHE A 212 -18.53 -0.44 30.94
CA PHE A 212 -18.22 -1.09 32.20
C PHE A 212 -16.71 -1.37 32.33
N PRO A 213 -16.01 -0.74 33.32
CA PRO A 213 -14.56 -0.82 33.49
C PRO A 213 -13.90 -2.20 33.58
N PRO A 214 -14.56 -3.29 34.04
CA PRO A 214 -13.89 -4.58 34.22
C PRO A 214 -13.49 -5.30 32.93
N PHE A 215 -14.21 -5.09 31.81
CA PHE A 215 -13.90 -5.80 30.55
C PHE A 215 -12.73 -5.17 29.80
N ASP A 216 -12.60 -3.85 29.85
CA ASP A 216 -11.47 -3.13 29.27
C ASP A 216 -10.18 -3.42 30.04
N PHE A 217 -10.27 -3.51 31.38
CA PHE A 217 -9.16 -3.88 32.25
C PHE A 217 -8.57 -5.26 31.96
N LEU A 218 -9.42 -6.27 31.70
CA LEU A 218 -8.96 -7.62 31.34
C LEU A 218 -8.34 -7.66 29.94
N GLY A 219 -8.83 -6.86 29.00
CA GLY A 219 -8.26 -6.69 27.69
C GLY A 219 -6.88 -6.00 27.72
N GLN A 220 -6.74 -4.99 28.55
CA GLN A 220 -5.47 -4.29 28.79
C GLN A 220 -4.46 -5.16 29.53
N LEU A 221 -4.89 -5.90 30.55
CA LEU A 221 -4.05 -6.87 31.27
C LEU A 221 -3.46 -7.96 30.36
N ARG A 222 -4.23 -8.40 29.36
CA ARG A 222 -3.75 -9.35 28.35
C ARG A 222 -2.72 -8.77 27.38
N ARG A 223 -2.83 -7.48 27.04
CA ARG A 223 -1.92 -6.82 26.07
C ARG A 223 -0.63 -6.34 26.70
N VAL A 224 -0.68 -5.71 27.87
CA VAL A 224 0.49 -4.99 28.45
C VAL A 224 0.93 -5.50 29.83
N GLY A 225 0.26 -6.48 30.40
CA GLY A 225 0.57 -7.02 31.72
C GLY A 225 0.24 -6.05 32.87
N ILE A 226 0.44 -6.51 34.12
CA ILE A 226 0.16 -5.71 35.33
C ILE A 226 1.05 -4.47 35.45
N SER A 227 2.31 -4.57 35.04
CA SER A 227 3.27 -3.45 35.04
C SER A 227 2.87 -2.37 34.05
N GLY A 228 2.45 -2.75 32.85
CA GLY A 228 1.98 -1.83 31.82
C GLY A 228 0.68 -1.11 32.23
N VAL A 229 -0.29 -1.83 32.82
CA VAL A 229 -1.52 -1.20 33.34
C VAL A 229 -1.23 -0.18 34.45
N ARG A 230 -0.25 -0.48 35.34
CA ARG A 230 0.19 0.49 36.36
C ARG A 230 0.89 1.71 35.77
N ALA A 231 1.70 1.53 34.74
CA ALA A 231 2.37 2.62 34.02
C ALA A 231 1.32 3.54 33.36
N GLN A 232 0.36 2.95 32.64
CA GLN A 232 -0.74 3.70 32.01
C GLN A 232 -1.59 4.47 33.04
N ALA A 233 -1.92 3.84 34.19
CA ALA A 233 -2.65 4.53 35.25
C ALA A 233 -1.86 5.70 35.85
N LYS A 234 -0.53 5.55 35.97
CA LYS A 234 0.37 6.63 36.43
C LYS A 234 0.41 7.75 35.40
N ALA A 235 0.58 7.42 34.12
CA ALA A 235 0.60 8.38 33.03
C ALA A 235 -0.72 9.16 32.92
N LYS A 236 -1.88 8.51 33.00
CA LYS A 236 -3.19 9.18 33.07
C LYS A 236 -3.28 10.19 34.21
N LYS A 237 -2.72 9.83 35.39
CA LYS A 237 -2.71 10.72 36.54
C LYS A 237 -1.78 11.91 36.36
N GLU A 238 -0.62 11.74 35.73
CA GLU A 238 0.29 12.83 35.38
C GLU A 238 -0.31 13.72 34.28
N TYR A 239 -0.97 13.14 33.26
CA TYR A 239 -1.67 13.91 32.22
C TYR A 239 -2.77 14.81 32.86
N ALA A 240 -3.58 14.26 33.77
CA ALA A 240 -4.62 15.04 34.45
C ALA A 240 -4.06 16.19 35.31
N LYS A 241 -2.81 16.10 35.78
CA LYS A 241 -2.12 17.20 36.47
C LYS A 241 -1.61 18.25 35.50
N LEU A 242 -1.08 17.84 34.35
CA LEU A 242 -0.54 18.75 33.33
C LEU A 242 -1.66 19.52 32.62
N PHE A 243 -2.83 18.90 32.49
CA PHE A 243 -3.97 19.47 31.79
C PHE A 243 -5.24 19.38 32.67
N PRO A 244 -5.34 20.16 33.77
CA PRO A 244 -6.46 20.10 34.69
C PRO A 244 -7.79 20.47 34.01
N GLY A 245 -8.83 19.70 34.29
CA GLY A 245 -10.17 19.91 33.74
C GLY A 245 -10.38 19.38 32.32
N ARG A 246 -9.37 18.77 31.70
CA ARG A 246 -9.45 18.21 30.36
C ARG A 246 -9.60 16.69 30.40
N THR A 247 -10.58 16.20 29.66
CA THR A 247 -10.77 14.74 29.50
C THR A 247 -9.82 14.26 28.42
N MET A 248 -8.86 13.40 28.77
CA MET A 248 -8.07 12.68 27.78
C MET A 248 -9.01 11.75 27.01
N ARG A 249 -9.32 12.07 25.76
CA ARG A 249 -9.88 11.08 24.85
C ARG A 249 -8.79 10.05 24.60
N ALA A 250 -9.03 8.80 24.97
CA ALA A 250 -8.12 7.70 24.68
C ALA A 250 -8.15 7.48 23.17
N ASP A 251 -7.15 8.03 22.50
CA ASP A 251 -7.01 7.81 21.06
C ASP A 251 -6.49 6.40 20.82
N ARG A 252 -6.96 5.77 19.74
CA ARG A 252 -6.51 4.44 19.32
C ARG A 252 -5.03 4.40 18.97
N PHE A 253 -4.49 5.56 18.58
CA PHE A 253 -3.16 5.69 18.00
C PHE A 253 -2.11 6.17 18.98
N ALA A 254 -2.51 6.70 20.15
CA ALA A 254 -1.57 7.23 21.16
C ALA A 254 -1.78 6.63 22.54
N SER A 255 -0.69 6.28 23.22
CA SER A 255 -0.73 5.88 24.61
C SER A 255 -0.69 7.08 25.56
N ALA A 256 -1.20 6.92 26.79
CA ALA A 256 -1.11 7.96 27.82
C ALA A 256 0.36 8.30 28.16
N GLU A 257 1.23 7.33 28.08
CA GLU A 257 2.68 7.49 28.27
C GLU A 257 3.28 8.40 27.21
N LEU A 258 2.89 8.22 25.93
CA LEU A 258 3.33 9.08 24.84
C LEU A 258 2.90 10.53 25.08
N LEU A 259 1.63 10.75 25.39
CA LEU A 259 1.08 12.10 25.62
C LEU A 259 1.79 12.83 26.77
N VAL A 260 2.06 12.12 27.86
CA VAL A 260 2.82 12.69 29.01
C VAL A 260 4.27 12.98 28.64
N ARG A 261 4.92 12.09 27.88
CA ARG A 261 6.28 12.29 27.39
C ARG A 261 6.35 13.53 26.49
N GLN A 262 5.47 13.64 25.51
CA GLN A 262 5.43 14.76 24.58
C GLN A 262 5.13 16.10 25.28
N ALA A 263 4.24 16.10 26.29
CA ALA A 263 3.96 17.30 27.07
C ALA A 263 5.17 17.77 27.89
N ALA A 264 6.02 16.84 28.32
CA ALA A 264 7.24 17.14 29.07
C ALA A 264 8.43 17.49 28.19
N ASP A 265 8.53 16.85 27.02
CA ASP A 265 9.65 17.02 26.06
C ASP A 265 9.18 17.86 24.86
N GLN A 266 9.36 19.16 24.95
CA GLN A 266 8.91 20.11 23.95
C GLN A 266 9.99 20.31 22.87
N PRO A 267 9.70 20.05 21.58
CA PRO A 267 10.62 20.39 20.51
C PRO A 267 10.99 21.88 20.50
N ALA A 268 12.25 22.18 20.23
CA ALA A 268 12.73 23.54 20.11
C ALA A 268 12.27 24.17 18.77
N ALA A 269 10.98 24.35 18.62
CA ALA A 269 10.33 24.87 17.41
C ALA A 269 9.67 26.24 17.65
N PRO A 270 9.47 27.01 16.59
CA PRO A 270 8.80 28.31 16.68
C PRO A 270 7.30 28.16 16.95
N ARG A 271 6.64 29.29 17.27
CA ARG A 271 5.19 29.35 17.49
C ARG A 271 4.44 28.96 16.23
N ILE A 272 3.40 28.12 16.41
CA ILE A 272 2.46 27.73 15.38
C ILE A 272 1.14 28.49 15.59
N SER A 273 0.70 29.28 14.61
CA SER A 273 -0.61 29.92 14.59
C SER A 273 -1.61 29.00 13.89
N ILE A 274 -2.60 28.53 14.60
CA ILE A 274 -3.69 27.72 14.04
C ILE A 274 -4.77 28.68 13.58
N VAL A 275 -5.03 28.75 12.28
CA VAL A 275 -6.01 29.65 11.67
C VAL A 275 -7.30 28.88 11.38
N VAL A 276 -8.41 29.39 11.91
CA VAL A 276 -9.73 28.79 11.77
C VAL A 276 -10.75 29.84 11.34
N PRO A 277 -11.24 29.80 10.10
CA PRO A 277 -12.36 30.61 9.68
C PRO A 277 -13.67 30.00 10.21
N LEU A 278 -14.44 30.75 10.99
CA LEU A 278 -15.73 30.35 11.53
C LEU A 278 -16.88 30.98 10.70
N TYR A 279 -17.84 30.14 10.30
CA TYR A 279 -19.05 30.60 9.65
C TYR A 279 -20.24 29.71 10.00
N ASN A 280 -21.19 30.25 10.78
CA ASN A 280 -22.36 29.51 11.27
C ASN A 280 -21.98 28.17 11.94
N THR A 281 -20.88 28.16 12.69
CA THR A 281 -20.32 26.96 13.32
C THR A 281 -21.27 26.42 14.38
N PRO A 282 -21.71 25.16 14.30
CA PRO A 282 -22.50 24.54 15.36
C PRO A 282 -21.74 24.55 16.68
N GLN A 283 -22.43 24.86 17.75
CA GLN A 283 -21.84 24.98 19.09
C GLN A 283 -21.07 23.76 19.53
N GLN A 284 -21.59 22.57 19.21
CA GLN A 284 -20.90 21.31 19.52
C GLN A 284 -19.55 21.22 18.82
N PHE A 285 -19.50 21.55 17.53
CA PHE A 285 -18.26 21.46 16.74
C PHE A 285 -17.22 22.48 17.24
N LEU A 286 -17.67 23.71 17.56
CA LEU A 286 -16.80 24.70 18.15
C LEU A 286 -16.17 24.22 19.46
N VAL A 287 -16.94 23.61 20.34
CA VAL A 287 -16.43 23.07 21.63
C VAL A 287 -15.42 21.95 21.37
N GLU A 288 -15.75 21.01 20.48
CA GLU A 288 -14.85 19.90 20.13
C GLU A 288 -13.56 20.37 19.50
N LEU A 289 -13.60 21.36 18.61
CA LEU A 289 -12.44 22.01 18.03
C LEU A 289 -11.56 22.66 19.11
N LEU A 290 -12.17 23.52 19.96
CA LEU A 290 -11.43 24.22 21.03
C LEU A 290 -10.76 23.23 21.99
N ASP A 291 -11.48 22.17 22.39
CA ASP A 291 -10.95 21.11 23.23
C ASP A 291 -9.77 20.41 22.55
N SER A 292 -9.85 20.12 21.24
CA SER A 292 -8.80 19.44 20.49
C SER A 292 -7.51 20.26 20.41
N VAL A 293 -7.61 21.59 20.22
CA VAL A 293 -6.48 22.50 20.19
C VAL A 293 -5.89 22.70 21.58
N GLN A 294 -6.71 22.92 22.58
CA GLN A 294 -6.25 23.09 23.97
C GLN A 294 -5.60 21.81 24.53
N ASN A 295 -5.94 20.64 24.01
CA ASN A 295 -5.35 19.35 24.39
C ASN A 295 -4.05 19.02 23.64
N GLN A 296 -3.53 19.87 22.77
CA GLN A 296 -2.27 19.61 22.09
C GLN A 296 -1.12 19.44 23.09
N THR A 297 -0.30 18.41 22.88
CA THR A 297 0.89 18.15 23.70
C THR A 297 1.98 19.20 23.50
N TYR A 298 2.13 19.73 22.27
CA TYR A 298 2.98 20.91 22.01
C TYR A 298 2.30 22.18 22.54
N GLN A 299 3.05 23.02 23.28
CA GLN A 299 2.46 24.16 24.00
C GLN A 299 2.71 25.54 23.37
N ASN A 300 3.67 25.66 22.43
CA ASN A 300 3.97 26.95 21.78
C ASN A 300 3.10 27.18 20.55
N TRP A 301 1.80 27.34 20.76
CA TRP A 301 0.83 27.65 19.72
C TRP A 301 -0.03 28.86 20.10
N GLU A 302 -0.70 29.44 19.13
CA GLU A 302 -1.84 30.33 19.28
C GLU A 302 -2.98 29.88 18.35
N LEU A 303 -4.21 30.12 18.77
CA LEU A 303 -5.42 29.82 17.99
C LEU A 303 -6.06 31.13 17.51
N CYS A 304 -6.08 31.33 16.20
CA CYS A 304 -6.62 32.53 15.54
C CYS A 304 -7.98 32.21 14.95
N LEU A 305 -9.04 32.59 15.65
CA LEU A 305 -10.43 32.35 15.25
C LEU A 305 -11.00 33.62 14.59
N VAL A 306 -11.46 33.48 13.36
CA VAL A 306 -12.07 34.60 12.59
C VAL A 306 -13.52 34.24 12.29
N ASP A 307 -14.46 34.96 12.87
CA ASP A 307 -15.90 34.64 12.83
C ASP A 307 -16.65 35.60 11.92
N ALA A 308 -17.15 35.06 10.80
CA ALA A 308 -18.03 35.75 9.85
C ALA A 308 -19.51 35.33 9.99
N GLY A 309 -19.86 34.50 10.97
CA GLY A 309 -21.24 34.06 11.25
C GLY A 309 -22.07 35.14 11.91
N GLN A 310 -23.35 34.87 12.09
CA GLN A 310 -24.26 35.78 12.74
C GLN A 310 -24.67 35.35 14.17
N ASP A 311 -24.28 34.14 14.57
CA ASP A 311 -24.60 33.58 15.89
C ASP A 311 -23.64 34.15 16.94
N GLU A 312 -24.18 34.99 17.84
CA GLU A 312 -23.43 35.59 18.93
C GLU A 312 -22.94 34.58 19.97
N THR A 313 -23.59 33.41 20.05
CA THR A 313 -23.19 32.35 20.99
C THR A 313 -21.80 31.81 20.71
N VAL A 314 -21.38 31.82 19.45
CA VAL A 314 -20.01 31.47 19.02
C VAL A 314 -19.00 32.41 19.69
N GLY A 315 -19.20 33.73 19.58
CA GLY A 315 -18.32 34.72 20.19
C GLY A 315 -18.30 34.65 21.71
N GLN A 316 -19.47 34.40 22.37
CA GLN A 316 -19.55 34.24 23.82
C GLN A 316 -18.73 33.00 24.28
N THR A 317 -18.86 31.89 23.60
CA THR A 317 -18.10 30.65 23.92
C THR A 317 -16.61 30.87 23.76
N VAL A 318 -16.20 31.50 22.68
CA VAL A 318 -14.78 31.78 22.46
C VAL A 318 -14.23 32.75 23.50
N ALA A 319 -15.00 33.82 23.86
CA ALA A 319 -14.59 34.78 24.89
C ALA A 319 -14.41 34.11 26.25
N ALA A 320 -15.28 33.16 26.61
CA ALA A 320 -15.15 32.40 27.87
C ALA A 320 -13.84 31.57 27.89
N ARG A 321 -13.53 30.88 26.77
CA ARG A 321 -12.30 30.10 26.66
C ARG A 321 -11.03 30.98 26.61
N ALA A 322 -11.10 32.12 25.91
CA ALA A 322 -9.98 33.07 25.82
C ALA A 322 -9.65 33.72 27.16
N ALA A 323 -10.64 33.91 28.04
CA ALA A 323 -10.43 34.39 29.40
C ALA A 323 -9.60 33.43 30.27
N GLU A 324 -9.69 32.11 29.97
CA GLU A 324 -8.94 31.07 30.66
C GLU A 324 -7.60 30.75 29.97
N ASP A 325 -7.52 30.90 28.62
CA ASP A 325 -6.34 30.59 27.82
C ASP A 325 -6.00 31.76 26.86
N PRO A 326 -5.01 32.62 27.20
CA PRO A 326 -4.67 33.80 26.43
C PRO A 326 -4.05 33.50 25.06
N ARG A 327 -3.79 32.24 24.73
CA ARG A 327 -3.34 31.82 23.41
C ARG A 327 -4.49 31.79 22.38
N ILE A 328 -5.74 31.88 22.83
CA ILE A 328 -6.94 31.94 21.97
C ILE A 328 -7.19 33.40 21.62
N ARG A 329 -7.16 33.69 20.33
CA ARG A 329 -7.40 35.04 19.76
C ARG A 329 -8.66 34.95 18.90
N TYR A 330 -9.53 35.96 19.01
CA TYR A 330 -10.79 36.02 18.32
C TYR A 330 -11.01 37.38 17.65
N GLN A 331 -11.46 37.29 16.40
CA GLN A 331 -11.87 38.44 15.62
C GLN A 331 -13.25 38.23 15.02
N LYS A 332 -14.21 39.07 15.35
CA LYS A 332 -15.52 39.11 14.68
C LYS A 332 -15.41 39.96 13.43
N LEU A 333 -15.86 39.44 12.29
CA LEU A 333 -15.94 40.20 11.04
C LEU A 333 -17.30 40.90 10.92
N GLU A 334 -17.33 42.11 10.33
CA GLU A 334 -18.56 42.83 10.03
C GLU A 334 -19.38 42.18 8.93
N LYS A 335 -18.70 41.46 8.00
CA LYS A 335 -19.31 40.75 6.89
C LYS A 335 -18.52 39.46 6.55
N ASN A 336 -19.21 38.49 5.96
CA ASN A 336 -18.57 37.29 5.41
C ASN A 336 -17.86 37.65 4.07
N GLU A 337 -16.54 37.46 4.01
CA GLU A 337 -15.71 37.73 2.84
C GLU A 337 -15.47 36.48 1.98
N GLY A 338 -16.19 35.37 2.30
CA GLY A 338 -15.98 34.05 1.71
C GLY A 338 -14.83 33.32 2.39
N ILE A 339 -14.66 32.03 2.04
CA ILE A 339 -13.68 31.17 2.73
C ILE A 339 -12.27 31.73 2.66
N ALA A 340 -11.78 32.09 1.47
CA ALA A 340 -10.46 32.66 1.29
C ALA A 340 -10.28 34.01 2.02
N GLY A 341 -11.28 34.91 1.93
CA GLY A 341 -11.22 36.20 2.61
C GLY A 341 -11.18 36.07 4.14
N ASN A 342 -12.02 35.18 4.70
CA ASN A 342 -12.05 34.90 6.14
C ASN A 342 -10.74 34.27 6.60
N THR A 343 -10.17 33.32 5.84
CA THR A 343 -8.84 32.71 6.12
C THR A 343 -7.73 33.79 6.10
N ASN A 344 -7.76 34.70 5.14
CA ASN A 344 -6.79 35.79 5.05
C ASN A 344 -6.82 36.74 6.26
N GLN A 345 -8.00 37.02 6.82
CA GLN A 345 -8.11 37.72 8.09
C GLN A 345 -7.46 36.95 9.24
N GLY A 346 -7.53 35.62 9.19
CA GLY A 346 -6.82 34.73 10.12
C GLY A 346 -5.31 34.80 9.94
N PHE A 347 -4.80 34.86 8.72
CA PHE A 347 -3.37 35.06 8.44
C PHE A 347 -2.89 36.44 8.97
N ALA A 348 -3.70 37.46 8.83
CA ALA A 348 -3.38 38.78 9.37
C ALA A 348 -3.39 38.82 10.92
N LEU A 349 -4.20 37.98 11.56
CA LEU A 349 -4.26 37.84 13.02
C LEU A 349 -3.06 37.01 13.56
N ALA A 350 -2.51 36.09 12.76
CA ALA A 350 -1.44 35.16 13.15
C ALA A 350 -0.13 35.91 13.45
N THR A 351 0.57 35.50 14.54
CA THR A 351 1.87 36.08 14.92
C THR A 351 2.98 35.02 15.00
N GLY A 352 2.61 33.74 14.82
CA GLY A 352 3.57 32.63 14.81
C GLY A 352 4.41 32.62 13.53
N GLU A 353 5.55 31.98 13.61
CA GLU A 353 6.43 31.78 12.46
C GLU A 353 5.92 30.71 11.51
N PHE A 354 5.01 29.84 12.00
CA PHE A 354 4.32 28.83 11.20
C PHE A 354 2.81 28.98 11.33
N ILE A 355 2.11 28.63 10.27
CA ILE A 355 0.65 28.71 10.17
C ILE A 355 0.11 27.32 9.86
N ALA A 356 -0.86 26.86 10.64
CA ALA A 356 -1.64 25.63 10.44
C ALA A 356 -3.07 25.99 10.03
N LEU A 357 -3.60 25.32 8.99
CA LEU A 357 -4.99 25.46 8.60
C LEU A 357 -5.85 24.39 9.28
N LEU A 358 -6.95 24.80 9.89
CA LEU A 358 -7.90 23.90 10.53
C LEU A 358 -9.34 24.35 10.23
N ASP A 359 -10.16 23.45 9.75
CA ASP A 359 -11.56 23.72 9.47
C ASP A 359 -12.38 23.74 10.77
N HIS A 360 -13.44 24.55 10.79
CA HIS A 360 -14.21 24.84 12.01
C HIS A 360 -15.07 23.68 12.54
N ASP A 361 -15.25 22.62 11.80
CA ASP A 361 -15.99 21.41 12.13
C ASP A 361 -15.10 20.18 12.39
N ASP A 362 -13.78 20.33 12.30
CA ASP A 362 -12.80 19.28 12.41
C ASP A 362 -12.10 19.20 13.78
N ILE A 363 -11.31 18.15 13.97
CA ILE A 363 -10.65 17.85 15.24
C ILE A 363 -9.19 17.50 15.00
N LEU A 364 -8.28 18.07 15.79
CA LEU A 364 -6.86 17.69 15.79
C LEU A 364 -6.58 16.53 16.77
N HIS A 365 -5.74 15.60 16.35
CA HIS A 365 -5.16 14.62 17.25
C HIS A 365 -4.28 15.32 18.30
N PRO A 366 -4.26 14.89 19.59
CA PRO A 366 -3.46 15.56 20.63
C PRO A 366 -1.97 15.69 20.34
N CYS A 367 -1.40 14.79 19.55
CA CYS A 367 0.01 14.78 19.17
C CYS A 367 0.32 15.63 17.92
N ALA A 368 -0.69 16.20 17.25
CA ALA A 368 -0.52 16.79 15.92
C ALA A 368 0.57 17.86 15.88
N LEU A 369 0.46 18.86 16.72
CA LEU A 369 1.41 19.98 16.73
C LEU A 369 2.80 19.57 17.25
N TRP A 370 2.88 18.52 18.07
CA TRP A 370 4.18 18.03 18.54
C TRP A 370 4.99 17.39 17.41
N TYR A 371 4.38 16.52 16.59
CA TYR A 371 5.05 15.94 15.43
C TYR A 371 5.39 17.00 14.37
N VAL A 372 4.51 17.98 14.17
CA VAL A 372 4.79 19.12 13.28
C VAL A 372 6.00 19.92 13.80
N ALA A 373 6.02 20.25 15.09
CA ALA A 373 7.13 20.95 15.72
C ALA A 373 8.44 20.18 15.63
N GLN A 374 8.41 18.86 15.82
CA GLN A 374 9.55 17.98 15.63
C GLN A 374 10.07 18.02 14.19
N ALA A 375 9.18 17.89 13.18
CA ALA A 375 9.58 17.97 11.78
C ALA A 375 10.23 19.31 11.43
N ILE A 376 9.73 20.41 11.97
CA ILE A 376 10.32 21.74 11.81
C ILE A 376 11.71 21.80 12.46
N ALA A 377 11.83 21.37 13.72
CA ALA A 377 13.06 21.49 14.49
C ALA A 377 14.19 20.57 13.97
N GLU A 378 13.86 19.31 13.66
CA GLU A 378 14.86 18.29 13.33
C GLU A 378 15.17 18.20 11.83
N GLN A 379 14.17 18.46 10.97
CA GLN A 379 14.32 18.32 9.52
C GLN A 379 14.40 19.65 8.77
N GLY A 380 14.16 20.79 9.46
CA GLY A 380 14.13 22.10 8.84
C GLY A 380 12.98 22.30 7.85
N ALA A 381 11.85 21.66 8.12
CA ALA A 381 10.69 21.74 7.25
C ALA A 381 10.14 23.17 7.20
N ASP A 382 9.81 23.67 6.02
CA ASP A 382 9.08 24.92 5.80
C ASP A 382 7.65 24.71 5.29
N PHE A 383 7.33 23.48 4.88
CA PHE A 383 5.98 22.98 4.65
C PHE A 383 5.84 21.55 5.17
N VAL A 384 4.82 21.31 5.99
CA VAL A 384 4.52 20.00 6.60
C VAL A 384 3.07 19.65 6.31
N TYR A 385 2.80 18.36 6.03
CA TYR A 385 1.44 17.83 5.99
C TYR A 385 1.39 16.45 6.63
N THR A 386 0.17 16.03 7.02
CA THR A 386 -0.06 14.78 7.75
C THR A 386 -1.08 13.89 7.06
N ASP A 387 -1.20 12.64 7.51
CA ASP A 387 -2.33 11.80 7.16
C ASP A 387 -3.60 12.26 7.89
N GLU A 388 -4.75 11.91 7.33
CA GLU A 388 -6.06 12.24 7.87
C GLU A 388 -7.00 11.03 7.85
N VAL A 389 -8.04 11.11 8.67
CA VAL A 389 -9.10 10.10 8.69
C VAL A 389 -10.46 10.81 8.80
N THR A 390 -11.43 10.35 8.00
CA THR A 390 -12.80 10.88 8.12
C THR A 390 -13.56 10.16 9.23
N PHE A 391 -14.51 10.87 9.85
CA PHE A 391 -15.39 10.30 10.85
C PHE A 391 -16.81 10.83 10.71
N GLU A 392 -17.78 10.05 11.19
CA GLU A 392 -19.20 10.41 11.17
C GLU A 392 -19.75 10.51 12.60
N GLY A 393 -20.36 11.62 12.93
CA GLY A 393 -20.96 11.86 14.26
C GLY A 393 -19.91 11.99 15.37
N ASP A 394 -19.31 10.89 15.79
CA ASP A 394 -18.28 10.84 16.84
C ASP A 394 -16.96 10.28 16.27
N ILE A 395 -15.82 10.74 16.80
CA ILE A 395 -14.47 10.26 16.39
C ILE A 395 -14.24 8.77 16.62
N ASP A 396 -15.11 8.10 17.35
CA ASP A 396 -15.09 6.63 17.48
C ASP A 396 -15.58 5.90 16.22
N HIS A 397 -16.26 6.62 15.30
CA HIS A 397 -16.77 6.09 14.03
C HIS A 397 -15.94 6.58 12.84
N LEU A 398 -14.71 6.08 12.77
CA LEU A 398 -13.79 6.36 11.65
C LEU A 398 -14.27 5.64 10.39
N THR A 399 -14.23 6.33 9.24
CA THR A 399 -14.76 5.80 7.97
C THR A 399 -13.70 5.63 6.90
N VAL A 400 -13.04 6.70 6.45
CA VAL A 400 -12.06 6.65 5.37
C VAL A 400 -10.69 7.07 5.89
N TYR A 401 -9.71 6.20 5.74
CA TYR A 401 -8.31 6.46 6.09
C TYR A 401 -7.59 6.98 4.86
N HIS A 402 -7.06 8.20 4.92
CA HIS A 402 -6.30 8.81 3.85
C HIS A 402 -4.80 8.79 4.21
N PHE A 403 -4.15 7.68 3.87
CA PHE A 403 -2.71 7.50 3.97
C PHE A 403 -2.04 8.07 2.71
N LYS A 404 -1.29 9.13 2.87
CA LYS A 404 -0.69 9.91 1.80
C LYS A 404 0.71 9.42 1.48
N PRO A 405 1.21 9.61 0.25
CA PRO A 405 2.64 9.47 -0.03
C PRO A 405 3.42 10.68 0.51
N ASP A 406 4.74 10.61 0.49
CA ASP A 406 5.58 11.80 0.57
C ASP A 406 5.26 12.75 -0.58
N TYR A 407 5.86 13.94 -0.58
CA TYR A 407 5.56 14.93 -1.63
C TYR A 407 5.85 14.40 -3.04
N MET A 408 4.79 14.27 -3.84
CA MET A 408 4.78 13.76 -5.20
C MET A 408 4.10 14.77 -6.12
N LEU A 409 4.88 15.34 -7.04
CA LEU A 409 4.41 16.44 -7.88
C LEU A 409 3.28 16.03 -8.82
N ASP A 410 3.40 14.87 -9.50
CA ASP A 410 2.38 14.41 -10.44
C ASP A 410 1.10 13.99 -9.71
N ASN A 411 1.21 13.49 -8.49
CA ASN A 411 0.05 13.25 -7.63
C ASN A 411 -0.66 14.57 -7.30
N LEU A 412 0.09 15.62 -6.89
CA LEU A 412 -0.49 16.93 -6.58
C LEU A 412 -1.10 17.61 -7.81
N ARG A 413 -0.52 17.42 -8.98
CA ARG A 413 -1.07 17.90 -10.26
C ARG A 413 -2.32 17.14 -10.70
N SER A 414 -2.56 15.98 -10.15
CA SER A 414 -3.71 15.13 -10.47
C SER A 414 -4.83 15.21 -9.45
N ASN A 415 -4.56 15.59 -8.22
CA ASN A 415 -5.55 15.80 -7.16
C ASN A 415 -4.95 16.55 -5.96
N ASN A 416 -5.80 17.21 -5.18
CA ASN A 416 -5.41 17.84 -3.92
C ASN A 416 -5.30 16.79 -2.81
N TYR A 417 -4.25 15.96 -2.82
CA TYR A 417 -4.08 14.92 -1.81
C TYR A 417 -3.51 15.41 -0.48
N ILE A 418 -2.92 16.63 -0.45
CA ILE A 418 -2.35 17.20 0.77
C ILE A 418 -3.42 17.49 1.80
N CYS A 419 -4.53 18.17 1.40
CA CYS A 419 -5.68 18.50 2.25
C CYS A 419 -5.28 18.94 3.67
N HIS A 420 -5.54 18.10 4.66
CA HIS A 420 -5.37 18.37 6.09
C HIS A 420 -4.42 17.32 6.73
N LEU A 421 -3.72 17.62 7.80
CA LEU A 421 -3.35 18.93 8.31
C LEU A 421 -2.22 19.49 7.42
N SER A 422 -2.28 20.76 7.06
CA SER A 422 -1.20 21.46 6.38
C SER A 422 -0.64 22.56 7.28
N VAL A 423 0.71 22.64 7.36
CA VAL A 423 1.41 23.63 8.17
C VAL A 423 2.59 24.17 7.37
N PHE A 424 2.69 25.48 7.26
CA PHE A 424 3.72 26.16 6.46
C PHE A 424 4.29 27.38 7.16
N SER A 425 5.52 27.76 6.82
CA SER A 425 6.14 28.94 7.43
C SER A 425 5.48 30.23 6.92
N ALA A 426 5.33 31.21 7.79
CA ALA A 426 4.82 32.54 7.42
C ALA A 426 5.71 33.21 6.36
N LYS A 427 7.02 32.92 6.34
CA LYS A 427 7.96 33.38 5.30
C LYS A 427 7.63 32.76 3.93
N LEU A 428 7.30 31.45 3.91
CA LEU A 428 6.92 30.77 2.68
C LEU A 428 5.58 31.32 2.16
N LEU A 429 4.59 31.53 3.04
CA LEU A 429 3.32 32.17 2.68
C LEU A 429 3.55 33.54 2.06
N ALA A 430 4.35 34.41 2.69
CA ALA A 430 4.69 35.74 2.17
C ALA A 430 5.39 35.68 0.78
N ALA A 431 6.25 34.64 0.56
CA ALA A 431 6.96 34.47 -0.70
C ALA A 431 6.03 34.08 -1.87
N VAL A 432 4.82 33.60 -1.60
CA VAL A 432 3.83 33.18 -2.61
C VAL A 432 2.63 34.14 -2.74
N GLY A 433 2.67 35.28 -2.11
CA GLY A 433 1.63 36.33 -2.18
C GLY A 433 0.97 36.64 -0.85
N GLY A 434 1.14 35.81 0.16
CA GLY A 434 0.66 36.05 1.53
C GLY A 434 -0.83 35.78 1.77
N ASP A 435 -1.53 35.20 0.78
CA ASP A 435 -2.98 35.08 0.81
C ASP A 435 -3.53 33.83 0.13
N GLU A 436 -4.73 33.42 0.52
CA GLU A 436 -5.64 32.63 -0.30
C GLU A 436 -6.38 33.56 -1.27
N ARG A 437 -6.64 33.03 -2.47
CA ARG A 437 -7.20 33.87 -3.55
C ARG A 437 -8.67 33.52 -3.78
N ALA A 438 -9.54 34.51 -3.61
CA ALA A 438 -10.98 34.37 -3.78
C ALA A 438 -11.42 33.87 -5.19
N ALA A 439 -10.56 34.05 -6.22
CA ALA A 439 -10.80 33.51 -7.55
C ALA A 439 -10.86 31.97 -7.60
N TYR A 440 -10.36 31.28 -6.56
CA TYR A 440 -10.32 29.83 -6.44
C TYR A 440 -11.18 29.33 -5.27
N ASN A 441 -12.14 30.11 -4.79
CA ASN A 441 -13.04 29.67 -3.71
C ASN A 441 -13.65 28.30 -4.01
N GLY A 442 -13.55 27.39 -3.02
CA GLY A 442 -13.90 25.99 -3.13
C GLY A 442 -12.75 25.05 -3.48
N SER A 443 -11.59 25.62 -3.89
CA SER A 443 -10.29 24.97 -4.07
C SER A 443 -9.16 25.96 -3.80
N GLN A 444 -9.39 26.93 -2.92
CA GLN A 444 -8.45 27.99 -2.55
C GLN A 444 -7.21 27.41 -1.85
N ASP A 445 -7.39 26.37 -1.06
CA ASP A 445 -6.34 25.58 -0.42
C ASP A 445 -5.46 24.87 -1.47
N TYR A 446 -6.05 24.32 -2.51
CA TYR A 446 -5.32 23.68 -3.60
C TYR A 446 -4.44 24.69 -4.36
N ASP A 447 -4.97 25.86 -4.73
CA ASP A 447 -4.16 26.94 -5.31
C ASP A 447 -3.02 27.35 -4.36
N LEU A 448 -3.31 27.46 -3.06
CA LEU A 448 -2.31 27.78 -2.06
C LEU A 448 -1.21 26.72 -1.98
N TYR A 449 -1.58 25.43 -1.92
CA TYR A 449 -0.59 24.34 -1.83
C TYR A 449 0.26 24.23 -3.09
N LEU A 450 -0.32 24.41 -4.28
CA LEU A 450 0.45 24.50 -5.52
C LEU A 450 1.49 25.62 -5.46
N ARG A 451 1.11 26.84 -5.01
CA ARG A 451 2.05 27.96 -4.86
C ARG A 451 3.12 27.70 -3.78
N LEU A 452 2.73 27.16 -2.63
CA LEU A 452 3.65 26.86 -1.53
C LEU A 452 4.68 25.80 -1.97
N THR A 453 4.25 24.71 -2.61
CA THR A 453 5.14 23.64 -3.07
C THR A 453 6.09 24.07 -4.19
N GLU A 454 5.72 25.10 -5.00
CA GLU A 454 6.60 25.71 -5.99
C GLU A 454 7.82 26.44 -5.36
N LYS A 455 7.73 26.86 -4.10
CA LYS A 455 8.74 27.69 -3.42
C LYS A 455 9.31 27.04 -2.14
N ALA A 456 8.69 25.99 -1.63
CA ALA A 456 9.16 25.32 -0.43
C ALA A 456 10.57 24.75 -0.63
N HIS A 457 11.42 24.90 0.40
CA HIS A 457 12.75 24.32 0.41
C HIS A 457 12.73 22.89 0.95
N LYS A 458 11.90 22.64 1.94
CA LYS A 458 11.77 21.33 2.57
C LYS A 458 10.33 21.02 2.92
N ILE A 459 9.73 20.14 2.12
CA ILE A 459 8.40 19.60 2.36
C ILE A 459 8.58 18.28 3.14
N VAL A 460 7.84 18.13 4.25
CA VAL A 460 7.86 16.92 5.08
C VAL A 460 6.45 16.37 5.23
N HIS A 461 6.28 15.12 4.92
CA HIS A 461 5.08 14.35 5.22
C HIS A 461 5.26 13.65 6.57
N ILE A 462 4.27 13.72 7.43
CA ILE A 462 4.20 12.97 8.69
C ILE A 462 3.17 11.85 8.49
N PRO A 463 3.58 10.59 8.35
CA PRO A 463 2.69 9.48 8.01
C PRO A 463 1.90 8.99 9.23
N HIS A 464 1.22 9.92 9.89
CA HIS A 464 0.38 9.66 11.06
C HIS A 464 -0.98 10.31 10.89
N LEU A 465 -2.04 9.65 11.34
CA LEU A 465 -3.41 10.14 11.34
C LEU A 465 -3.57 11.22 12.43
N LEU A 466 -3.20 12.45 12.10
CA LEU A 466 -3.17 13.57 13.05
C LEU A 466 -4.32 14.57 12.86
N TYR A 467 -5.18 14.34 11.88
CA TYR A 467 -6.33 15.16 11.56
C TYR A 467 -7.59 14.29 11.40
N TYR A 468 -8.65 14.66 12.10
CA TYR A 468 -9.96 14.02 12.02
C TYR A 468 -10.91 14.92 11.24
N TRP A 469 -11.22 14.51 10.02
CA TRP A 469 -12.09 15.22 9.10
C TRP A 469 -13.54 14.78 9.30
N ARG A 470 -14.41 15.72 9.69
CA ARG A 470 -15.82 15.43 9.93
C ARG A 470 -16.58 15.30 8.62
N SER A 471 -17.13 14.12 8.36
CA SER A 471 -18.10 13.91 7.28
C SER A 471 -19.47 14.41 7.71
N SER A 472 -19.99 15.41 7.03
CA SER A 472 -21.36 15.89 7.22
C SER A 472 -22.11 15.92 5.89
N PRO A 473 -23.46 15.76 5.87
CA PRO A 473 -24.22 15.83 4.63
C PRO A 473 -24.09 17.17 3.87
N THR A 474 -23.64 18.22 4.56
CA THR A 474 -23.43 19.57 4.01
C THR A 474 -21.98 19.83 3.60
N SER A 475 -21.03 18.96 3.94
CA SER A 475 -19.61 19.13 3.60
C SER A 475 -19.37 19.03 2.09
N VAL A 476 -18.28 19.64 1.62
CA VAL A 476 -17.84 19.53 0.21
C VAL A 476 -17.51 18.08 -0.13
N ALA A 477 -16.89 17.37 0.81
CA ALA A 477 -16.46 15.98 0.64
C ALA A 477 -17.63 15.01 0.42
N SER A 478 -18.80 15.24 1.04
CA SER A 478 -19.97 14.36 0.92
C SER A 478 -20.74 14.52 -0.39
N ASN A 479 -20.59 15.67 -1.10
CA ASN A 479 -21.33 15.96 -2.33
C ASN A 479 -20.55 16.84 -3.31
N ILE A 480 -19.34 16.42 -3.65
CA ILE A 480 -18.45 17.16 -4.54
C ILE A 480 -19.03 17.34 -5.94
N SER A 481 -19.82 16.37 -6.43
CA SER A 481 -20.46 16.45 -7.74
C SER A 481 -21.57 17.50 -7.84
N ALA A 482 -22.19 17.88 -6.70
CA ALA A 482 -23.16 18.96 -6.66
C ALA A 482 -22.53 20.36 -6.59
N LYS A 483 -21.21 20.45 -6.35
CA LYS A 483 -20.45 21.69 -6.21
C LYS A 483 -19.48 21.87 -7.38
N THR A 484 -19.99 21.91 -8.60
CA THR A 484 -19.19 22.01 -9.85
C THR A 484 -18.21 23.18 -9.84
N TYR A 485 -18.54 24.30 -9.15
CA TYR A 485 -17.65 25.45 -9.03
C TYR A 485 -16.31 25.14 -8.37
N CYS A 486 -16.28 24.17 -7.41
CA CYS A 486 -15.04 23.74 -6.77
C CYS A 486 -14.12 23.03 -7.79
N LEU A 487 -14.71 22.16 -8.63
CA LEU A 487 -13.96 21.45 -9.65
C LEU A 487 -13.42 22.38 -10.71
N GLU A 488 -14.20 23.40 -11.14
CA GLU A 488 -13.76 24.44 -12.06
C GLU A 488 -12.65 25.32 -11.45
N ALA A 489 -12.75 25.64 -10.16
CA ALA A 489 -11.72 26.40 -9.44
C ALA A 489 -10.40 25.64 -9.39
N ALA A 490 -10.44 24.31 -9.16
CA ALA A 490 -9.25 23.47 -9.17
C ALA A 490 -8.59 23.40 -10.56
N VAL A 491 -9.38 23.27 -11.63
CA VAL A 491 -8.84 23.33 -13.01
C VAL A 491 -8.16 24.68 -13.27
N LYS A 492 -8.77 25.79 -12.85
CA LYS A 492 -8.15 27.13 -12.95
C LYS A 492 -6.86 27.24 -12.15
N ALA A 493 -6.81 26.64 -10.93
CA ALA A 493 -5.62 26.62 -10.10
C ALA A 493 -4.47 25.85 -10.76
N LEU A 494 -4.78 24.74 -11.42
CA LEU A 494 -3.80 23.97 -12.19
C LEU A 494 -3.27 24.74 -13.40
N TYR A 495 -4.12 25.38 -14.20
CA TYR A 495 -3.64 26.23 -15.30
C TYR A 495 -2.74 27.37 -14.79
N ALA A 496 -3.13 28.05 -13.70
CA ALA A 496 -2.31 29.09 -13.09
C ALA A 496 -0.98 28.54 -12.54
N HIS A 497 -0.97 27.31 -12.02
CA HIS A 497 0.26 26.62 -11.62
C HIS A 497 1.18 26.40 -12.82
N TYR A 498 0.66 25.83 -13.90
CA TYR A 498 1.47 25.54 -15.11
C TYR A 498 2.04 26.81 -15.74
N GLU A 499 1.27 27.91 -15.75
CA GLU A 499 1.75 29.21 -16.20
C GLU A 499 2.92 29.72 -15.33
N ARG A 500 2.79 29.65 -13.98
CA ARG A 500 3.85 30.08 -13.06
C ARG A 500 5.14 29.29 -13.19
N VAL A 501 5.04 27.99 -13.43
CA VAL A 501 6.22 27.11 -13.54
C VAL A 501 6.73 26.98 -14.99
N GLY A 502 6.07 27.64 -15.96
CA GLY A 502 6.48 27.67 -17.35
C GLY A 502 6.34 26.31 -18.06
N VAL A 503 5.39 25.47 -17.64
CA VAL A 503 5.10 24.17 -18.26
C VAL A 503 3.92 24.32 -19.21
N PRO A 504 4.13 24.17 -20.53
CA PRO A 504 3.05 24.28 -21.50
C PRO A 504 2.10 23.07 -21.43
N VAL A 505 0.81 23.34 -21.46
CA VAL A 505 -0.26 22.34 -21.42
C VAL A 505 -1.30 22.64 -22.51
N ASP A 506 -1.78 21.59 -23.18
CA ASP A 506 -2.84 21.69 -24.17
C ASP A 506 -4.22 21.71 -23.47
N GLU A 507 -4.40 20.86 -22.46
CA GLU A 507 -5.65 20.77 -21.72
C GLU A 507 -5.43 20.31 -20.28
N VAL A 508 -6.23 20.85 -19.36
CA VAL A 508 -6.44 20.32 -18.01
C VAL A 508 -7.93 20.02 -17.87
N SER A 509 -8.27 18.78 -17.64
CA SER A 509 -9.65 18.32 -17.56
C SER A 509 -9.90 17.44 -16.35
N MET A 510 -11.14 17.41 -15.87
CA MET A 510 -11.56 16.47 -14.84
C MET A 510 -11.69 15.07 -15.46
N ILE A 511 -11.19 14.05 -14.77
CA ILE A 511 -11.32 12.67 -15.23
C ILE A 511 -12.79 12.24 -15.12
N PRO A 512 -13.42 11.77 -16.21
CA PRO A 512 -14.84 11.40 -16.21
C PRO A 512 -15.18 10.36 -15.13
N GLY A 513 -16.25 10.60 -14.39
CA GLY A 513 -16.73 9.69 -13.34
C GLY A 513 -15.92 9.70 -12.03
N THR A 514 -14.87 10.52 -11.93
CA THR A 514 -14.01 10.62 -10.75
C THR A 514 -13.80 12.09 -10.34
N PRO A 515 -14.79 12.73 -9.72
CA PRO A 515 -14.68 14.14 -9.34
C PRO A 515 -13.54 14.38 -8.36
N GLY A 516 -12.79 15.47 -8.56
CA GLY A 516 -11.60 15.81 -7.78
C GLY A 516 -10.29 15.20 -8.30
N PHE A 517 -10.34 14.41 -9.39
CA PHE A 517 -9.16 13.93 -10.09
C PHE A 517 -9.05 14.58 -11.46
N TYR A 518 -7.85 14.98 -11.83
CA TYR A 518 -7.56 15.76 -13.02
C TYR A 518 -6.54 15.06 -13.91
N LYS A 519 -6.76 15.19 -15.22
CA LYS A 519 -5.80 14.82 -16.26
C LYS A 519 -5.22 16.09 -16.85
N THR A 520 -3.91 16.10 -17.04
CA THR A 520 -3.20 17.14 -17.77
C THR A 520 -2.65 16.55 -19.07
N ASP A 521 -3.07 17.08 -20.19
CA ASP A 521 -2.45 16.87 -21.50
C ASP A 521 -1.33 17.92 -21.66
N TYR A 522 -0.09 17.49 -21.44
CA TYR A 522 1.07 18.37 -21.62
C TYR A 522 1.37 18.56 -23.11
N THR A 523 1.63 19.80 -23.52
CA THR A 523 2.09 20.07 -24.89
C THR A 523 3.40 19.32 -25.16
N ILE A 524 3.44 18.53 -26.22
CA ILE A 524 4.66 17.87 -26.65
C ILE A 524 5.54 18.90 -27.37
N THR A 525 6.50 19.46 -26.63
CA THR A 525 7.45 20.46 -27.14
C THR A 525 8.75 19.87 -27.67
N LYS A 526 9.03 18.60 -27.31
CA LYS A 526 10.19 17.84 -27.75
C LYS A 526 9.72 16.55 -28.47
N PRO A 527 9.12 16.66 -29.67
CA PRO A 527 8.62 15.51 -30.40
C PRO A 527 9.81 14.74 -31.04
N GLY A 528 10.44 13.89 -30.26
CA GLY A 528 11.54 13.05 -30.73
C GLY A 528 11.05 11.69 -31.21
N ARG A 529 11.85 11.01 -32.05
CA ARG A 529 11.57 9.64 -32.47
C ARG A 529 11.55 8.69 -31.29
N VAL A 530 10.58 7.76 -31.28
CA VAL A 530 10.50 6.67 -30.32
C VAL A 530 11.06 5.37 -30.94
N SER A 531 12.09 4.80 -30.35
CA SER A 531 12.59 3.46 -30.73
C SER A 531 11.98 2.41 -29.82
N ILE A 532 11.15 1.54 -30.36
CA ILE A 532 10.49 0.45 -29.64
C ILE A 532 11.35 -0.78 -29.72
N LEU A 533 11.87 -1.23 -28.57
CA LEU A 533 12.77 -2.38 -28.44
C LEU A 533 11.97 -3.61 -28.03
N ILE A 534 11.92 -4.64 -28.89
CA ILE A 534 11.12 -5.85 -28.68
C ILE A 534 12.02 -7.09 -28.71
N PRO A 535 12.50 -7.59 -27.57
CA PRO A 535 13.16 -8.89 -27.51
C PRO A 535 12.20 -10.00 -27.93
N SER A 536 12.63 -10.87 -28.86
CA SER A 536 11.76 -11.92 -29.39
C SER A 536 12.54 -13.24 -29.54
N CYS A 537 11.85 -14.34 -29.18
CA CYS A 537 12.34 -15.71 -29.39
C CYS A 537 11.14 -16.60 -29.65
N ASP A 538 11.05 -17.13 -30.86
CA ASP A 538 9.92 -17.96 -31.32
C ASP A 538 8.56 -17.26 -31.10
N HIS A 539 7.45 -17.96 -30.90
CA HIS A 539 6.11 -17.37 -30.64
C HIS A 539 5.69 -16.29 -31.64
N SER A 540 5.84 -16.58 -32.92
CA SER A 540 5.61 -15.64 -34.01
C SER A 540 4.20 -15.04 -34.05
N SER A 541 3.18 -15.73 -33.52
CA SER A 541 1.81 -15.23 -33.44
C SER A 541 1.67 -14.07 -32.45
N ASP A 542 2.30 -14.15 -31.29
CA ASP A 542 2.24 -13.13 -30.27
C ASP A 542 3.00 -11.87 -30.74
N LEU A 543 4.21 -12.07 -31.30
CA LEU A 543 4.97 -10.98 -31.91
C LEU A 543 4.17 -10.26 -33.03
N ARG A 544 3.51 -11.02 -33.89
CA ARG A 544 2.68 -10.44 -34.97
C ARG A 544 1.57 -9.60 -34.39
N THR A 545 0.82 -10.12 -33.40
CA THR A 545 -0.24 -9.36 -32.71
C THR A 545 0.30 -8.07 -32.11
N CYS A 546 1.45 -8.13 -31.43
CA CYS A 546 2.08 -6.98 -30.84
C CYS A 546 2.42 -5.92 -31.90
N VAL A 547 3.18 -6.28 -32.94
CA VAL A 547 3.62 -5.36 -34.00
C VAL A 547 2.44 -4.79 -34.80
N GLU A 548 1.50 -5.63 -35.21
CA GLU A 548 0.31 -5.17 -35.96
C GLU A 548 -0.53 -4.20 -35.11
N SER A 549 -0.64 -4.44 -33.80
CA SER A 549 -1.37 -3.52 -32.91
C SER A 549 -0.69 -2.16 -32.82
N ILE A 550 0.64 -2.11 -32.79
CA ILE A 550 1.42 -0.87 -32.82
C ILE A 550 1.12 -0.08 -34.08
N TYR A 551 1.34 -0.66 -35.26
CA TYR A 551 1.16 0.06 -36.52
C TYR A 551 -0.28 0.44 -36.80
N ARG A 552 -1.26 -0.36 -36.38
CA ARG A 552 -2.68 -0.11 -36.61
C ARG A 552 -3.28 0.96 -35.68
N LYS A 553 -2.84 1.00 -34.42
CA LYS A 553 -3.51 1.81 -33.40
C LYS A 553 -2.76 3.08 -33.01
N THR A 554 -1.45 3.12 -33.15
CA THR A 554 -0.63 4.25 -32.68
C THR A 554 -0.85 5.51 -33.52
N THR A 555 -1.12 6.62 -32.83
CA THR A 555 -1.30 7.95 -33.45
C THR A 555 0.00 8.78 -33.48
N TYR A 556 0.98 8.45 -32.65
CA TYR A 556 2.28 9.12 -32.64
C TYR A 556 3.03 8.91 -33.98
N PRO A 557 3.48 9.98 -34.67
CA PRO A 557 3.87 9.86 -36.07
C PRO A 557 5.31 9.34 -36.29
N ASP A 558 6.22 9.55 -35.36
CA ASP A 558 7.66 9.26 -35.55
C ASP A 558 8.16 8.18 -34.60
N PHE A 559 8.13 6.93 -35.07
CA PHE A 559 8.66 5.78 -34.34
C PHE A 559 9.31 4.76 -35.26
N GLU A 560 10.18 3.95 -34.68
CA GLU A 560 10.73 2.75 -35.28
C GLU A 560 10.52 1.54 -34.37
N VAL A 561 10.41 0.36 -34.93
CA VAL A 561 10.33 -0.92 -34.22
C VAL A 561 11.61 -1.70 -34.43
N ILE A 562 12.30 -2.07 -33.36
CA ILE A 562 13.50 -2.87 -33.40
C ILE A 562 13.22 -4.21 -32.73
N ILE A 563 13.04 -5.25 -33.52
CA ILE A 563 12.92 -6.62 -33.04
C ILE A 563 14.32 -7.16 -32.77
N ILE A 564 14.57 -7.59 -31.53
CA ILE A 564 15.85 -8.19 -31.12
C ILE A 564 15.65 -9.71 -31.12
N GLU A 565 16.05 -10.36 -32.19
CA GLU A 565 15.97 -11.80 -32.38
C GLU A 565 16.95 -12.51 -31.42
N ASN A 566 16.45 -13.44 -30.61
CA ASN A 566 17.18 -14.15 -29.57
C ASN A 566 17.17 -15.68 -29.76
N ASN A 567 17.98 -16.18 -30.69
CA ASN A 567 18.20 -17.63 -30.88
C ASN A 567 16.94 -18.43 -31.20
N SER A 568 15.99 -17.88 -31.96
CA SER A 568 14.76 -18.57 -32.42
C SER A 568 15.10 -19.83 -33.22
N LYS A 569 14.26 -20.82 -33.15
CA LYS A 569 14.44 -22.12 -33.82
C LYS A 569 13.30 -22.44 -34.78
N GLU A 570 12.15 -21.81 -34.61
CA GLU A 570 10.98 -22.07 -35.45
C GLU A 570 11.08 -21.36 -36.79
N PRO A 571 11.01 -22.08 -37.95
CA PRO A 571 11.01 -21.45 -39.26
C PRO A 571 9.86 -20.45 -39.47
N ALA A 572 8.75 -20.59 -38.72
CA ALA A 572 7.64 -19.67 -38.75
C ALA A 572 8.03 -18.27 -38.24
N THR A 573 8.92 -18.21 -37.27
CA THR A 573 9.40 -16.96 -36.67
C THR A 573 10.20 -16.16 -37.68
N PHE A 574 11.12 -16.78 -38.37
CA PHE A 574 11.92 -16.11 -39.40
C PHE A 574 11.08 -15.61 -40.57
N ARG A 575 10.08 -16.41 -41.01
CA ARG A 575 9.10 -15.97 -42.01
C ARG A 575 8.28 -14.76 -41.53
N CYS A 576 7.92 -14.74 -40.24
CA CYS A 576 7.24 -13.61 -39.63
C CYS A 576 8.11 -12.34 -39.68
N TYR A 577 9.39 -12.44 -39.33
CA TYR A 577 10.34 -11.32 -39.40
C TYR A 577 10.46 -10.77 -40.83
N GLU A 578 10.68 -11.64 -41.81
CA GLU A 578 10.79 -11.26 -43.23
C GLU A 578 9.52 -10.56 -43.71
N GLN A 579 8.36 -11.04 -43.28
CA GLN A 579 7.08 -10.47 -43.69
C GLN A 579 6.86 -9.11 -43.05
N LEU A 580 7.09 -8.96 -41.75
CA LEU A 580 6.95 -7.67 -41.03
C LEU A 580 7.94 -6.61 -41.59
N GLN A 581 9.18 -6.98 -41.91
CA GLN A 581 10.14 -6.06 -42.55
C GLN A 581 9.70 -5.64 -43.95
N LYS A 582 9.07 -6.55 -44.72
CA LYS A 582 8.51 -6.22 -46.03
C LYS A 582 7.28 -5.31 -45.91
N GLU A 583 6.47 -5.47 -44.90
CA GLU A 583 5.29 -4.63 -44.64
C GLU A 583 5.69 -3.23 -44.19
N HIS A 584 6.79 -3.09 -43.42
CA HIS A 584 7.28 -1.83 -42.83
C HIS A 584 8.78 -1.60 -43.08
N PRO A 585 9.21 -1.46 -44.35
CA PRO A 585 10.66 -1.49 -44.69
C PRO A 585 11.48 -0.34 -44.10
N ASP A 586 10.87 0.82 -43.85
CA ASP A 586 11.57 2.03 -43.40
C ASP A 586 11.59 2.19 -41.88
N THR A 587 10.73 1.45 -41.15
CA THR A 587 10.47 1.69 -39.75
C THR A 587 10.57 0.43 -38.88
N LEU A 588 10.75 -0.77 -39.49
CA LEU A 588 10.92 -2.01 -38.75
C LEU A 588 12.24 -2.68 -39.09
N HIS A 589 13.04 -2.95 -38.07
CA HIS A 589 14.34 -3.57 -38.18
C HIS A 589 14.40 -4.84 -37.31
N VAL A 590 15.07 -5.88 -37.85
CA VAL A 590 15.34 -7.10 -37.07
C VAL A 590 16.83 -7.20 -36.86
N LEU A 591 17.25 -7.28 -35.59
CA LEU A 591 18.65 -7.39 -35.17
C LEU A 591 18.85 -8.73 -34.52
N THR A 592 19.81 -9.54 -35.04
CA THR A 592 20.13 -10.83 -34.43
C THR A 592 21.19 -10.67 -33.35
N TRP A 593 20.79 -10.98 -32.10
CA TRP A 593 21.73 -11.00 -30.99
C TRP A 593 22.64 -12.23 -31.01
N GLN A 594 23.93 -12.01 -30.89
CA GLN A 594 24.93 -13.07 -31.01
C GLN A 594 25.24 -13.79 -29.67
N GLY A 595 24.59 -13.40 -28.57
CA GLY A 595 24.77 -14.05 -27.28
C GLY A 595 24.07 -15.39 -27.19
N THR A 596 24.20 -16.07 -26.06
CA THR A 596 23.58 -17.36 -25.81
C THR A 596 22.63 -17.31 -24.62
N GLY A 597 21.53 -18.05 -24.71
CA GLY A 597 20.52 -18.09 -23.66
C GLY A 597 19.58 -16.89 -23.67
N PHE A 598 18.99 -16.61 -22.53
CA PHE A 598 18.07 -15.47 -22.36
C PHE A 598 18.62 -14.50 -21.30
N ASN A 599 18.84 -13.27 -21.70
CA ASN A 599 19.18 -12.16 -20.80
C ASN A 599 18.46 -10.91 -21.30
N TYR A 600 17.35 -10.56 -20.65
CA TYR A 600 16.51 -9.42 -21.04
C TYR A 600 17.30 -8.11 -21.07
N SER A 601 18.17 -7.90 -20.06
CA SER A 601 18.99 -6.70 -19.97
C SER A 601 19.98 -6.58 -21.14
N ALA A 602 20.69 -7.66 -21.46
CA ALA A 602 21.67 -7.67 -22.56
C ALA A 602 20.99 -7.48 -23.94
N LEU A 603 19.81 -8.07 -24.13
CA LEU A 603 19.02 -7.92 -25.34
C LEU A 603 18.59 -6.45 -25.54
N ASN A 604 17.99 -5.82 -24.52
CA ASN A 604 17.59 -4.42 -24.62
C ASN A 604 18.78 -3.47 -24.76
N ASN A 605 19.87 -3.70 -24.04
CA ASN A 605 21.12 -2.93 -24.23
C ASN A 605 21.66 -3.06 -25.67
N PHE A 606 21.57 -4.25 -26.24
CA PHE A 606 21.99 -4.47 -27.66
C PHE A 606 21.07 -3.68 -28.61
N GLY A 607 19.73 -3.75 -28.43
CA GLY A 607 18.78 -2.98 -29.23
C GLY A 607 18.96 -1.47 -29.08
N ALA A 608 19.15 -0.99 -27.84
CA ALA A 608 19.33 0.43 -27.54
C ALA A 608 20.56 1.05 -28.24
N ARG A 609 21.64 0.28 -28.46
CA ARG A 609 22.81 0.76 -29.23
C ARG A 609 22.54 1.00 -30.72
N ALA A 610 21.57 0.27 -31.28
CA ALA A 610 21.19 0.38 -32.68
C ALA A 610 20.03 1.37 -32.90
N ALA A 611 19.30 1.68 -31.87
CA ALA A 611 18.15 2.58 -31.89
C ALA A 611 18.59 4.00 -32.30
N THR A 612 17.72 4.73 -33.02
CA THR A 612 17.98 6.09 -33.52
C THR A 612 17.17 7.16 -32.78
N GLY A 613 16.10 6.76 -32.06
CA GLY A 613 15.16 7.65 -31.39
C GLY A 613 15.72 8.33 -30.13
N GLU A 614 15.17 9.48 -29.78
CA GLU A 614 15.44 10.21 -28.55
C GLU A 614 14.81 9.53 -27.34
N TYR A 615 13.72 8.79 -27.57
CA TYR A 615 13.04 7.99 -26.57
C TYR A 615 13.23 6.50 -26.84
N LEU A 616 13.58 5.74 -25.83
CA LEU A 616 13.62 4.28 -25.88
C LEU A 616 12.37 3.75 -25.19
N LEU A 617 11.67 2.85 -25.86
CA LEU A 617 10.50 2.17 -25.34
C LEU A 617 10.79 0.67 -25.27
N LEU A 618 11.04 0.16 -24.07
CA LEU A 618 11.17 -1.27 -23.83
C LEU A 618 9.78 -1.89 -23.87
N LEU A 619 9.58 -2.89 -24.72
CA LEU A 619 8.26 -3.51 -24.91
C LEU A 619 8.40 -5.03 -25.03
N ASN A 620 7.59 -5.78 -24.30
CA ASN A 620 7.51 -7.22 -24.46
C ASN A 620 6.80 -7.60 -25.77
N ASN A 621 7.19 -8.74 -26.35
CA ASN A 621 6.64 -9.25 -27.61
C ASN A 621 5.22 -9.84 -27.48
N ASP A 622 4.73 -10.00 -26.27
CA ASP A 622 3.40 -10.54 -25.94
C ASP A 622 2.45 -9.44 -25.38
N THR A 623 2.59 -8.23 -25.89
CA THR A 623 1.70 -7.10 -25.59
C THR A 623 0.78 -6.78 -26.77
N GLU A 624 -0.37 -6.12 -26.49
CA GLU A 624 -1.27 -5.58 -27.52
C GLU A 624 -1.74 -4.19 -27.11
N VAL A 625 -1.55 -3.20 -27.98
CA VAL A 625 -1.98 -1.81 -27.75
C VAL A 625 -3.51 -1.72 -27.62
N ILE A 626 -4.01 -1.00 -26.61
CA ILE A 626 -5.43 -0.68 -26.42
C ILE A 626 -5.71 0.76 -26.83
N SER A 627 -5.08 1.75 -26.15
CA SER A 627 -5.34 3.18 -26.35
C SER A 627 -4.52 3.75 -27.52
N PRO A 628 -5.14 4.41 -28.51
CA PRO A 628 -4.40 4.92 -29.68
C PRO A 628 -3.32 5.94 -29.35
N ARG A 629 -3.54 6.81 -28.36
CA ARG A 629 -2.61 7.87 -27.94
C ARG A 629 -1.58 7.41 -26.91
N TRP A 630 -1.39 6.10 -26.74
CA TRP A 630 -0.52 5.57 -25.68
C TRP A 630 0.92 6.11 -25.69
N MET A 631 1.50 6.33 -26.87
CA MET A 631 2.84 6.91 -26.98
C MET A 631 2.86 8.37 -26.60
N GLU A 632 1.88 9.17 -27.08
CA GLU A 632 1.75 10.58 -26.68
C GLU A 632 1.61 10.70 -25.17
N GLU A 633 0.79 9.84 -24.55
CA GLU A 633 0.59 9.78 -23.10
C GLU A 633 1.88 9.46 -22.34
N MET A 634 2.82 8.75 -22.94
CA MET A 634 4.12 8.47 -22.35
C MET A 634 5.15 9.58 -22.67
N VAL A 635 5.18 10.08 -23.90
CA VAL A 635 6.11 11.14 -24.34
C VAL A 635 5.85 12.45 -23.58
N MET A 636 4.58 12.80 -23.31
CA MET A 636 4.23 14.00 -22.52
C MET A 636 4.94 14.07 -21.16
N TYR A 637 5.16 12.93 -20.53
CA TYR A 637 5.91 12.84 -19.28
C TYR A 637 7.40 12.68 -19.54
N ALA A 638 7.79 11.78 -20.44
CA ALA A 638 9.20 11.47 -20.71
C ALA A 638 10.02 12.68 -21.20
N GLN A 639 9.39 13.64 -21.90
CA GLN A 639 10.07 14.87 -22.37
C GLN A 639 10.47 15.82 -21.22
N GLN A 640 9.88 15.70 -20.03
CA GLN A 640 10.16 16.58 -18.89
C GLN A 640 11.50 16.21 -18.26
N ASP A 641 12.36 17.21 -18.03
CA ASP A 641 13.73 16.97 -17.60
C ASP A 641 13.83 16.24 -16.25
N ARG A 642 12.84 16.39 -15.35
CA ARG A 642 12.75 15.70 -14.06
C ARG A 642 12.33 14.24 -14.16
N VAL A 643 11.67 13.83 -15.28
CA VAL A 643 11.11 12.49 -15.41
C VAL A 643 12.15 11.52 -15.95
N GLY A 644 12.27 10.37 -15.33
CA GLY A 644 13.11 9.26 -15.75
C GLY A 644 12.34 8.26 -16.61
N CYS A 645 11.75 7.26 -15.93
CA CYS A 645 10.95 6.23 -16.60
C CYS A 645 9.46 6.58 -16.57
N VAL A 646 8.77 6.21 -17.65
CA VAL A 646 7.30 6.29 -17.76
C VAL A 646 6.75 4.90 -18.03
N GLY A 647 5.81 4.43 -17.19
CA GLY A 647 5.14 3.14 -17.35
C GLY A 647 3.69 3.28 -17.76
N ALA A 648 3.23 2.35 -18.60
CA ALA A 648 1.85 2.23 -19.04
C ALA A 648 1.02 1.35 -18.08
N LYS A 649 -0.29 1.48 -18.11
CA LYS A 649 -1.22 0.55 -17.46
C LYS A 649 -1.32 -0.74 -18.27
N LEU A 650 -0.94 -1.86 -17.69
CA LEU A 650 -1.04 -3.16 -18.34
C LEU A 650 -2.19 -3.96 -17.76
N LEU A 651 -2.92 -4.63 -18.65
CA LEU A 651 -4.06 -5.46 -18.33
C LEU A 651 -3.78 -6.92 -18.70
N TYR A 652 -4.29 -7.83 -17.89
CA TYR A 652 -4.44 -9.22 -18.29
C TYR A 652 -5.55 -9.37 -19.33
N PRO A 653 -5.59 -10.49 -20.09
CA PRO A 653 -6.63 -10.74 -21.11
C PRO A 653 -8.06 -10.74 -20.56
N ASP A 654 -8.24 -10.96 -19.26
CA ASP A 654 -9.53 -10.95 -18.56
C ASP A 654 -9.96 -9.53 -18.10
N ASN A 655 -9.23 -8.49 -18.51
CA ASN A 655 -9.43 -7.10 -18.10
C ASN A 655 -9.18 -6.84 -16.61
N THR A 656 -8.35 -7.62 -15.95
CA THR A 656 -7.82 -7.26 -14.63
C THR A 656 -6.47 -6.54 -14.77
N ILE A 657 -6.10 -5.78 -13.73
CA ILE A 657 -4.85 -5.02 -13.69
C ILE A 657 -3.67 -5.99 -13.54
N GLN A 658 -2.72 -5.92 -14.47
CA GLN A 658 -1.43 -6.59 -14.35
C GLN A 658 -0.38 -5.64 -13.78
N HIS A 659 -0.35 -4.38 -14.28
CA HIS A 659 0.59 -3.36 -13.85
C HIS A 659 -0.06 -1.98 -13.74
N ALA A 660 0.18 -1.33 -12.60
CA ALA A 660 -0.19 0.06 -12.33
C ALA A 660 0.87 0.75 -11.46
N GLY A 661 2.14 0.52 -11.79
CA GLY A 661 3.29 0.90 -10.99
C GLY A 661 3.79 -0.24 -10.10
N ILE A 662 5.01 -0.10 -9.62
CA ILE A 662 5.67 -1.05 -8.71
C ILE A 662 5.96 -0.31 -7.41
N GLY A 663 5.45 -0.86 -6.31
CA GLY A 663 5.80 -0.45 -4.96
C GLY A 663 7.10 -1.13 -4.51
N PHE A 664 7.95 -0.38 -3.83
CA PHE A 664 9.23 -0.84 -3.35
C PHE A 664 9.17 -1.22 -1.86
N GLY A 665 9.75 -2.36 -1.49
CA GLY A 665 9.64 -2.94 -0.16
C GLY A 665 8.52 -3.96 0.00
N PHE A 666 7.60 -4.09 -0.95
CA PHE A 666 6.58 -5.15 -0.94
C PHE A 666 7.24 -6.53 -0.94
N LEU A 667 6.73 -7.42 -0.07
CA LEU A 667 7.27 -8.77 0.12
C LEU A 667 8.80 -8.76 0.36
N THR A 668 9.31 -7.70 1.03
CA THR A 668 10.74 -7.43 1.26
C THR A 668 11.57 -7.13 -0.02
N LEU A 669 10.92 -6.93 -1.15
CA LEU A 669 11.53 -6.69 -2.47
C LEU A 669 10.83 -5.54 -3.23
N ALA A 670 10.03 -5.89 -4.21
CA ALA A 670 9.19 -4.99 -4.99
C ALA A 670 8.08 -5.79 -5.69
N ALA A 671 6.89 -5.21 -5.76
CA ALA A 671 5.75 -5.88 -6.39
C ALA A 671 4.84 -4.91 -7.14
N HIS A 672 4.04 -5.46 -8.06
CA HIS A 672 3.04 -4.70 -8.80
C HIS A 672 1.91 -4.24 -7.88
N MET A 673 1.56 -2.96 -7.94
CA MET A 673 0.45 -2.41 -7.16
C MET A 673 -0.90 -2.73 -7.81
N HIS A 674 -1.94 -2.99 -6.99
CA HIS A 674 -3.32 -3.27 -7.42
C HIS A 674 -3.45 -4.45 -8.40
N LYS A 675 -2.54 -5.41 -8.34
CA LYS A 675 -2.60 -6.59 -9.20
C LYS A 675 -3.94 -7.31 -9.07
N ASN A 676 -4.50 -7.80 -10.19
CA ASN A 676 -5.79 -8.48 -10.29
C ASN A 676 -7.04 -7.62 -9.95
N PHE A 677 -6.91 -6.32 -9.72
CA PHE A 677 -8.08 -5.45 -9.59
C PHE A 677 -8.79 -5.32 -10.95
N PRO A 678 -10.13 -5.23 -10.99
CA PRO A 678 -10.86 -4.97 -12.24
C PRO A 678 -10.41 -3.66 -12.90
N VAL A 679 -10.38 -3.60 -14.23
CA VAL A 679 -9.93 -2.42 -15.01
C VAL A 679 -10.65 -1.12 -14.64
N GLY A 680 -11.94 -1.19 -14.28
CA GLY A 680 -12.75 -0.04 -13.87
C GLY A 680 -12.65 0.31 -12.38
N HIS A 681 -11.88 -0.41 -11.57
CA HIS A 681 -11.70 -0.10 -10.16
C HIS A 681 -10.83 1.16 -10.00
N PRO A 682 -11.21 2.14 -9.16
CA PRO A 682 -10.43 3.37 -8.99
C PRO A 682 -9.09 3.15 -8.26
N GLY A 683 -8.92 2.04 -7.57
CA GLY A 683 -7.79 1.80 -6.68
C GLY A 683 -7.91 2.55 -5.35
N TYR A 684 -6.91 2.41 -4.50
CA TYR A 684 -6.83 3.18 -3.26
C TYR A 684 -6.71 4.68 -3.57
N MET A 685 -7.61 5.50 -3.04
CA MET A 685 -7.63 6.96 -3.28
C MET A 685 -7.47 7.35 -4.76
N GLY A 686 -8.08 6.60 -5.68
CA GLY A 686 -8.06 6.91 -7.11
C GLY A 686 -6.77 6.53 -7.84
N ARG A 687 -5.80 5.85 -7.23
CA ARG A 687 -4.46 5.58 -7.80
C ARG A 687 -4.45 4.81 -9.12
N LEU A 688 -5.57 4.23 -9.55
CA LEU A 688 -5.71 3.57 -10.85
C LEU A 688 -6.27 4.47 -11.95
N VAL A 689 -6.67 5.71 -11.63
CA VAL A 689 -7.33 6.60 -12.61
C VAL A 689 -6.53 7.84 -12.99
N TYR A 690 -5.51 8.23 -12.23
CA TYR A 690 -4.69 9.43 -12.49
C TYR A 690 -3.19 9.09 -12.66
N ALA A 691 -2.47 9.95 -13.35
CA ALA A 691 -1.01 9.84 -13.48
C ALA A 691 -0.32 10.22 -12.17
N GLN A 692 0.65 9.41 -11.74
CA GLN A 692 1.29 9.56 -10.45
C GLN A 692 2.77 9.22 -10.47
N ASP A 693 3.50 9.78 -9.53
CA ASP A 693 4.86 9.36 -9.23
C ASP A 693 4.85 7.96 -8.61
N VAL A 694 5.77 7.10 -9.05
CA VAL A 694 5.92 5.73 -8.55
C VAL A 694 7.40 5.40 -8.35
N TYR A 695 7.68 4.40 -7.51
CA TYR A 695 9.08 4.02 -7.29
C TYR A 695 9.69 3.37 -8.53
N ALA A 696 8.96 2.46 -9.17
CA ALA A 696 9.39 1.78 -10.37
C ALA A 696 8.22 1.44 -11.30
N VAL A 697 8.52 1.12 -12.55
CA VAL A 697 7.59 0.62 -13.56
C VAL A 697 8.19 -0.58 -14.28
N THR A 698 7.34 -1.47 -14.80
CA THR A 698 7.82 -2.69 -15.48
C THR A 698 8.32 -2.42 -16.89
N ALA A 699 9.39 -3.07 -17.26
CA ALA A 699 9.93 -3.03 -18.62
C ALA A 699 9.09 -3.81 -19.65
N ALA A 700 7.98 -4.41 -19.25
CA ALA A 700 7.00 -4.93 -20.21
C ALA A 700 6.42 -3.80 -21.09
N CYS A 701 6.34 -2.55 -20.57
CA CYS A 701 6.12 -1.31 -21.34
C CYS A 701 6.68 -0.12 -20.56
N LEU A 702 7.93 0.25 -20.84
CA LEU A 702 8.66 1.31 -20.16
C LEU A 702 9.28 2.26 -21.19
N MET A 703 8.96 3.54 -21.09
CA MET A 703 9.60 4.60 -21.89
C MET A 703 10.62 5.36 -21.05
N VAL A 704 11.74 5.71 -21.66
CA VAL A 704 12.80 6.53 -21.05
C VAL A 704 13.50 7.36 -22.12
N ARG A 705 13.96 8.57 -21.80
CA ARG A 705 14.87 9.29 -22.70
C ARG A 705 16.17 8.52 -22.88
N ARG A 706 16.68 8.49 -24.12
CA ARG A 706 17.99 7.87 -24.42
C ARG A 706 19.08 8.44 -23.52
N SER A 707 19.13 9.75 -23.34
CA SER A 707 20.16 10.41 -22.50
C SER A 707 20.13 9.91 -21.04
N VAL A 708 18.95 9.66 -20.48
CA VAL A 708 18.80 9.09 -19.12
C VAL A 708 19.24 7.62 -19.11
N TYR A 709 18.81 6.84 -20.12
CA TYR A 709 19.22 5.43 -20.25
C TYR A 709 20.76 5.28 -20.32
N GLU A 710 21.42 6.10 -21.13
CA GLU A 710 22.87 6.12 -21.27
C GLU A 710 23.57 6.63 -20.01
N GLN A 711 23.05 7.67 -19.35
CA GLN A 711 23.59 8.22 -18.10
C GLN A 711 23.69 7.17 -17.00
N VAL A 712 22.71 6.27 -16.91
CA VAL A 712 22.72 5.18 -15.91
C VAL A 712 23.31 3.87 -16.45
N ASN A 713 23.98 3.90 -17.62
CA ASN A 713 24.61 2.77 -18.30
C ASN A 713 23.64 1.64 -18.69
N GLY A 714 22.40 1.97 -19.08
CA GLY A 714 21.40 1.00 -19.50
C GLY A 714 20.96 0.05 -18.40
N LEU A 715 20.42 -1.11 -18.79
CA LEU A 715 20.05 -2.19 -17.86
C LEU A 715 21.31 -2.94 -17.38
N ASP A 716 21.32 -3.36 -16.11
CA ASP A 716 22.40 -4.20 -15.57
C ASP A 716 22.23 -5.66 -16.02
N GLU A 717 23.16 -6.13 -16.86
CA GLU A 717 23.11 -7.47 -17.45
C GLU A 717 23.28 -8.60 -16.43
N SER A 718 23.66 -8.29 -15.19
CA SER A 718 23.68 -9.25 -14.11
C SER A 718 22.26 -9.61 -13.60
N PHE A 719 21.26 -8.79 -13.90
CA PHE A 719 19.83 -9.10 -13.75
C PHE A 719 19.28 -9.56 -15.10
N ALA A 720 19.37 -10.85 -15.33
CA ALA A 720 19.03 -11.41 -16.64
C ALA A 720 17.51 -11.46 -16.89
N VAL A 721 16.71 -11.60 -15.83
CA VAL A 721 15.25 -11.79 -15.93
C VAL A 721 14.48 -11.02 -14.86
N ALA A 722 14.72 -11.30 -13.58
CA ALA A 722 13.98 -10.67 -12.48
C ALA A 722 14.68 -9.38 -12.04
N PHE A 723 13.88 -8.40 -11.62
CA PHE A 723 14.32 -7.12 -11.04
C PHE A 723 15.21 -6.24 -11.95
N ASN A 724 15.35 -6.55 -13.22
CA ASN A 724 16.11 -5.73 -14.16
C ASN A 724 15.50 -4.34 -14.35
N ASP A 725 14.18 -4.28 -14.46
CA ASP A 725 13.39 -3.06 -14.56
C ASP A 725 13.37 -2.27 -13.23
N VAL A 726 13.20 -2.97 -12.12
CA VAL A 726 13.22 -2.33 -10.80
C VAL A 726 14.60 -1.76 -10.51
N ASP A 727 15.68 -2.53 -10.71
CA ASP A 727 17.05 -2.05 -10.57
C ASP A 727 17.33 -0.82 -11.45
N PHE A 728 16.87 -0.86 -12.69
CA PHE A 728 17.00 0.26 -13.62
C PHE A 728 16.28 1.52 -13.10
N CYS A 729 15.01 1.37 -12.70
CA CYS A 729 14.22 2.46 -12.14
C CYS A 729 14.84 3.03 -10.86
N VAL A 730 15.39 2.20 -9.97
CA VAL A 730 16.09 2.65 -8.76
C VAL A 730 17.33 3.46 -9.13
N ARG A 731 18.16 3.00 -10.09
CA ARG A 731 19.34 3.76 -10.55
C ARG A 731 18.97 5.10 -11.20
N VAL A 732 17.87 5.13 -11.93
CA VAL A 732 17.31 6.36 -12.50
C VAL A 732 16.89 7.34 -11.39
N ARG A 733 16.24 6.85 -10.32
CA ARG A 733 15.92 7.68 -9.15
C ARG A 733 17.16 8.19 -8.41
N GLU A 734 18.17 7.34 -8.20
CA GLU A 734 19.45 7.74 -7.58
C GLU A 734 20.19 8.79 -8.42
N ALA A 735 19.95 8.83 -9.74
CA ALA A 735 20.46 9.89 -10.62
C ALA A 735 19.65 11.20 -10.55
N GLY A 736 18.62 11.27 -9.69
CA GLY A 736 17.82 12.48 -9.41
C GLY A 736 16.53 12.61 -10.24
N TYR A 737 16.12 11.57 -10.93
CA TYR A 737 14.86 11.56 -11.71
C TYR A 737 13.69 10.97 -10.94
N THR A 738 12.48 11.25 -11.40
CA THR A 738 11.22 10.69 -10.90
C THR A 738 10.67 9.71 -11.93
N ASN A 739 10.13 8.57 -11.50
CA ASN A 739 9.42 7.64 -12.38
C ASN A 739 7.91 7.89 -12.28
N VAL A 740 7.23 7.81 -13.41
CA VAL A 740 5.81 8.13 -13.54
C VAL A 740 5.03 6.93 -14.09
N PHE A 741 3.88 6.66 -13.51
CA PHE A 741 2.87 5.78 -14.06
C PHE A 741 1.75 6.61 -14.68
N THR A 742 1.34 6.31 -15.92
CA THR A 742 0.17 6.90 -16.55
C THR A 742 -0.89 5.85 -16.86
N PRO A 743 -2.13 6.00 -16.34
CA PRO A 743 -3.20 5.05 -16.62
C PRO A 743 -3.83 5.23 -18.02
N PHE A 744 -3.43 6.29 -18.74
CA PHE A 744 -4.00 6.66 -20.04
C PHE A 744 -3.31 5.95 -21.21
N ALA A 745 -2.06 5.50 -21.03
CA ALA A 745 -1.40 4.54 -21.90
C ALA A 745 -1.79 3.13 -21.48
N GLN A 746 -2.56 2.41 -22.30
CA GLN A 746 -3.10 1.10 -21.96
C GLN A 746 -2.76 0.04 -23.00
N LEU A 747 -2.27 -1.11 -22.51
CA LEU A 747 -1.98 -2.29 -23.33
C LEU A 747 -2.45 -3.56 -22.60
N TYR A 748 -2.82 -4.59 -23.36
CA TYR A 748 -2.84 -5.96 -22.83
C TYR A 748 -1.42 -6.51 -22.74
N HIS A 749 -1.15 -7.35 -21.75
CA HIS A 749 0.08 -8.11 -21.62
C HIS A 749 -0.24 -9.57 -21.29
N TYR A 750 0.02 -10.44 -22.27
CA TYR A 750 -0.36 -11.86 -22.25
C TYR A 750 0.60 -12.75 -21.46
N GLU A 751 1.22 -12.23 -20.44
CA GLU A 751 2.29 -12.76 -19.58
C GLU A 751 2.44 -14.30 -19.58
N SER A 752 3.68 -14.75 -19.53
CA SER A 752 4.09 -16.16 -19.35
C SER A 752 3.90 -17.13 -20.53
N LYS A 753 3.41 -16.69 -21.69
CA LYS A 753 3.28 -17.58 -22.85
C LYS A 753 4.64 -18.05 -23.40
N SER A 754 5.61 -17.13 -23.49
CA SER A 754 6.92 -17.40 -24.09
C SER A 754 7.93 -18.01 -23.12
N ARG A 755 7.84 -17.71 -21.82
CA ARG A 755 8.85 -18.09 -20.82
C ARG A 755 8.45 -19.29 -19.97
N GLY A 756 7.16 -19.52 -19.74
CA GLY A 756 6.61 -20.46 -18.74
C GLY A 756 6.98 -20.07 -17.29
N LEU A 757 6.38 -20.74 -16.32
CA LEU A 757 6.65 -20.52 -14.89
C LEU A 757 8.08 -20.94 -14.51
N ASP A 758 8.67 -20.31 -13.49
CA ASP A 758 10.05 -20.58 -13.01
C ASP A 758 10.13 -21.89 -12.16
N GLU A 759 9.43 -22.94 -12.57
CA GLU A 759 9.36 -24.24 -11.88
C GLU A 759 10.63 -25.11 -12.07
N ASN A 760 11.45 -24.82 -13.06
CA ASN A 760 12.69 -25.57 -13.30
C ASN A 760 13.76 -25.21 -12.26
N PRO A 761 14.49 -26.18 -11.66
CA PRO A 761 15.54 -25.93 -10.68
C PRO A 761 16.60 -24.91 -11.12
N VAL A 762 16.95 -24.86 -12.39
CA VAL A 762 17.92 -23.92 -12.95
C VAL A 762 17.36 -22.50 -12.94
N LYS A 763 16.10 -22.32 -13.36
CA LYS A 763 15.41 -21.03 -13.33
C LYS A 763 15.24 -20.53 -11.89
N ARG A 764 14.86 -21.41 -10.97
CA ARG A 764 14.72 -21.11 -9.54
C ARG A 764 16.05 -20.66 -8.93
N LYS A 765 17.16 -21.36 -9.21
CA LYS A 765 18.49 -20.97 -8.73
C LYS A 765 18.91 -19.58 -9.24
N ARG A 766 18.64 -19.29 -10.51
CA ARG A 766 18.87 -17.95 -11.08
C ARG A 766 18.06 -16.90 -10.34
N PHE A 767 16.73 -17.11 -10.19
CA PHE A 767 15.83 -16.19 -9.51
C PHE A 767 16.32 -15.88 -8.08
N ILE A 768 16.67 -16.90 -7.29
CA ILE A 768 17.22 -16.71 -5.93
C ILE A 768 18.48 -15.84 -5.97
N SER A 769 19.39 -16.11 -6.91
CA SER A 769 20.62 -15.31 -7.06
C SER A 769 20.34 -13.85 -7.44
N GLU A 770 19.30 -13.59 -8.26
CA GLU A 770 18.88 -12.23 -8.63
C GLU A 770 18.23 -11.53 -7.43
N VAL A 771 17.41 -12.23 -6.63
CA VAL A 771 16.85 -11.73 -5.35
C VAL A 771 17.95 -11.32 -4.37
N GLU A 772 18.90 -12.21 -4.08
CA GLU A 772 20.01 -11.94 -3.15
C GLU A 772 20.85 -10.73 -3.62
N ARG A 773 21.11 -10.64 -4.92
CA ARG A 773 21.84 -9.51 -5.52
C ARG A 773 21.07 -8.22 -5.36
N PHE A 774 19.76 -8.24 -5.61
CA PHE A 774 18.87 -7.08 -5.48
C PHE A 774 18.82 -6.59 -4.04
N GLN A 775 18.54 -7.48 -3.08
CA GLN A 775 18.51 -7.15 -1.66
C GLN A 775 19.84 -6.59 -1.16
N LYS A 776 20.94 -7.20 -1.53
CA LYS A 776 22.27 -6.73 -1.15
C LYS A 776 22.58 -5.36 -1.74
N ARG A 777 22.25 -5.15 -3.01
CA ARG A 777 22.52 -3.88 -3.71
C ARG A 777 21.71 -2.74 -3.13
N TRP A 778 20.42 -2.97 -2.88
CA TRP A 778 19.45 -1.96 -2.50
C TRP A 778 19.06 -1.99 -1.03
N ALA A 779 19.88 -2.65 -0.17
CA ALA A 779 19.59 -2.79 1.27
C ALA A 779 19.29 -1.46 1.97
N LYS A 780 20.01 -0.39 1.63
CA LYS A 780 19.79 0.96 2.20
C LYS A 780 18.46 1.54 1.77
N GLN A 781 18.11 1.43 0.49
CA GLN A 781 16.87 1.94 -0.06
C GLN A 781 15.66 1.14 0.43
N LEU A 782 15.79 -0.19 0.52
CA LEU A 782 14.76 -1.05 1.11
C LEU A 782 14.49 -0.71 2.59
N ALA A 783 15.55 -0.42 3.35
CA ALA A 783 15.40 0.02 4.74
C ALA A 783 14.82 1.44 4.87
N ALA A 784 15.04 2.32 3.89
CA ALA A 784 14.46 3.66 3.86
C ALA A 784 12.96 3.66 3.48
N GLY A 785 12.48 2.60 2.82
CA GLY A 785 11.11 2.49 2.36
C GLY A 785 10.83 3.22 1.04
N ASP A 786 9.57 3.16 0.62
CA ASP A 786 9.07 3.76 -0.62
C ASP A 786 8.37 5.09 -0.32
N PRO A 787 8.92 6.24 -0.73
CA PRO A 787 8.28 7.53 -0.50
C PRO A 787 6.96 7.71 -1.29
N CYS A 788 6.72 6.89 -2.32
CA CYS A 788 5.44 6.89 -3.05
C CYS A 788 4.35 6.10 -2.32
N MET A 789 4.71 5.44 -1.20
CA MET A 789 3.82 4.60 -0.39
C MET A 789 3.82 5.07 1.06
N ASN A 790 2.69 4.91 1.73
CA ASN A 790 2.61 5.21 3.15
C ASN A 790 3.07 4.00 3.98
N PRO A 791 3.85 4.18 5.06
CA PRO A 791 4.32 3.08 5.91
C PRO A 791 3.20 2.36 6.69
N ASN A 792 1.98 2.89 6.69
CA ASN A 792 0.79 2.27 7.28
C ASN A 792 0.08 1.26 6.36
N PHE A 793 0.61 1.00 5.16
CA PHE A 793 0.16 -0.13 4.36
C PHE A 793 0.84 -1.42 4.78
N ASP A 794 0.11 -2.54 4.69
CA ASP A 794 0.66 -3.88 4.87
C ASP A 794 1.49 -4.26 3.63
N LEU A 795 2.80 -4.08 3.73
CA LEU A 795 3.73 -4.39 2.64
C LEU A 795 3.84 -5.89 2.32
N MET A 796 3.21 -6.77 3.10
CA MET A 796 3.12 -8.20 2.78
C MET A 796 1.93 -8.52 1.86
N LYS A 797 1.13 -7.51 1.48
CA LYS A 797 -0.03 -7.62 0.59
C LYS A 797 0.01 -6.54 -0.48
N GLU A 798 -0.39 -6.90 -1.70
CA GLU A 798 -0.38 -6.01 -2.87
C GLU A 798 -1.70 -5.22 -3.05
N ASP A 799 -2.60 -5.25 -2.04
CA ASP A 799 -3.99 -4.79 -2.09
C ASP A 799 -4.26 -3.48 -1.35
N PHE A 800 -3.23 -2.80 -0.83
CA PHE A 800 -3.35 -1.60 0.00
C PHE A 800 -4.09 -1.82 1.33
N SER A 801 -4.11 -3.03 1.86
CA SER A 801 -4.54 -3.30 3.24
C SER A 801 -3.71 -2.50 4.23
N PHE A 802 -4.28 -2.22 5.41
CA PHE A 802 -3.64 -1.37 6.41
C PHE A 802 -2.92 -2.19 7.49
N ASP A 803 -1.74 -1.72 7.87
CA ASP A 803 -1.01 -2.12 9.06
C ASP A 803 -0.65 -0.85 9.84
N ILE A 804 -1.67 -0.24 10.47
CA ILE A 804 -1.57 1.08 11.10
C ILE A 804 -0.60 1.01 12.28
N LYS A 805 0.48 1.77 12.18
CA LYS A 805 1.50 1.83 13.24
C LYS A 805 1.00 2.73 14.38
N PRO A 806 1.18 2.29 15.65
CA PRO A 806 0.93 3.17 16.79
C PRO A 806 1.89 4.36 16.75
N LEU A 807 1.46 5.49 17.32
CA LEU A 807 2.34 6.65 17.54
C LEU A 807 3.38 6.32 18.61
N GLU A 808 4.63 6.73 18.37
CA GLU A 808 5.79 6.45 19.25
C GLU A 808 6.39 7.73 19.87
#